data_fc7319bbd7a8a09bdf467181d6398232
#
_entry.id   fc7319bbd7a8a09bdf467181d6398232
#
_cell.length_a   1.000
_cell.length_b   1.000
_cell.length_c   1.000
_cell.angle_alpha   90.00
_cell.angle_beta   90.00
_cell.angle_gamma   90.00
#
_symmetry.space_group_name_H-M   'P 1'
#
loop_
_entity.id
_entity.type
_entity.pdbx_description
1 polymer ?
#
loop_
_entity_poly.entity_id
_entity_poly.type
_entity_poly.pdbx_seq_one_letter_code
_entity_poly.pdbx_strand_id
1 'polypeptide(L)'
;MIGRTLRVVVALLVLAGGLFVGARAIGPAPALGPFLEPAHGVWSLARSSTTPARAEGRIPGLRDSVEVVYDDRAVPHVFASSEEDAYRALGFVVARDRLFQLYVQTLAASGRLTEIAGARTLPLDREMRQLGLPRAAERAVLRVGDSSTMGRAARAYAAGINAYITSMPASALPLEFRLLGVTPPEWKPIDSFYLQNRMGWTLANIANERDRAVAAARVGREAAIALFPDDSPIQEPIQPNGQHAPRFDFHRLPPPGAPDSASMLVAAAVDAFAPSARFAERVPGEPATRSLASNNWAVSSSRSATGHVLLAGDPHLDLTLPSIWYETHLVVPGALDIYGVTIPGLPPVVIGFNRDIAWTFTNTGADVMDVYVEEVDDMRHPTRYRVDGTWRPLERRVEVYRGRHGETIAADTMYYTHRGPLQLVRGRWISLRWTVLESGAEGAGFIVGSHARTAREFEDAMAASYQAPAQNMLAADRGGHIAIRSTGRYPIRPGTGAGSVLFDGTKSASDWQGDAPVGDWPQAFDPSQGYLASANQQPIDPRAAHIWFGGSWDPWRALRINELLRADSSVTVDEMRQFQTDPGSARADLFVPFFLRAAQRVAARGAGANPAVLEEAARVLAHWDRRYTTTNTGAVLFEAALRETAVETWDELNPHADGRRLFPSSAVLLELMSDSASAWWDDRNTPAVEDRDAILASSLVSAFLATRRSYGAPGGSGWEWGKIRHANINHLLFIPALSALGLPVQGGPGTLSPSSGNGTQGASWRMVVELGPTLRAWATYPGGQSGNPASARYRDRLPQWLAGTLEAVHVPMRPSDLAASQRSATLVLRPVR
;
A
#
# COMPACT_ATOMS: atom_id res chain seq x y z
N MET A 1 64.09 -18.18 8.14
CA MET A 1 63.00 -18.67 9.03
C MET A 1 62.00 -17.57 9.39
N ILE A 2 62.41 -16.38 9.82
CA ILE A 2 61.53 -15.29 10.28
C ILE A 2 60.44 -14.90 9.26
N GLY A 3 60.76 -14.82 7.96
CA GLY A 3 59.77 -14.45 6.92
C GLY A 3 58.66 -15.50 6.65
N ARG A 4 58.92 -16.79 6.92
CA ARG A 4 57.89 -17.86 6.80
C ARG A 4 56.95 -17.84 8.01
N THR A 5 57.47 -17.64 9.21
CA THR A 5 56.70 -17.55 10.45
C THR A 5 55.77 -16.33 10.40
N LEU A 6 56.24 -15.17 9.92
CA LEU A 6 55.46 -13.96 9.76
C LEU A 6 54.26 -14.16 8.77
N ARG A 7 54.50 -14.82 7.64
CA ARG A 7 53.43 -15.14 6.66
C ARG A 7 52.35 -16.06 7.24
N VAL A 8 52.76 -17.06 8.03
CA VAL A 8 51.82 -17.94 8.71
C VAL A 8 50.99 -17.19 9.75
N VAL A 9 51.63 -16.32 10.55
CA VAL A 9 50.93 -15.49 11.54
C VAL A 9 49.93 -14.56 10.86
N VAL A 10 50.36 -13.89 9.78
CA VAL A 10 49.44 -13.00 9.01
C VAL A 10 48.30 -13.81 8.40
N ALA A 11 48.53 -14.98 7.83
CA ALA A 11 47.47 -15.82 7.30
C ALA A 11 46.46 -16.29 8.37
N LEU A 12 46.96 -16.65 9.56
CA LEU A 12 46.12 -17.01 10.70
C LEU A 12 45.31 -15.82 11.23
N LEU A 13 45.89 -14.60 11.27
CA LEU A 13 45.16 -13.40 11.65
C LEU A 13 44.10 -13.02 10.63
N VAL A 14 44.37 -13.15 9.33
CA VAL A 14 43.39 -12.94 8.26
C VAL A 14 42.24 -13.97 8.34
N LEU A 15 42.60 -15.26 8.58
CA LEU A 15 41.63 -16.31 8.78
C LEU A 15 40.76 -16.06 10.03
N ALA A 16 41.39 -15.72 11.16
CA ALA A 16 40.70 -15.43 12.40
C ALA A 16 39.81 -14.18 12.27
N GLY A 17 40.28 -13.13 11.59
CA GLY A 17 39.51 -11.94 11.26
C GLY A 17 38.34 -12.27 10.33
N GLY A 18 38.56 -13.09 9.29
CA GLY A 18 37.51 -13.54 8.39
C GLY A 18 36.45 -14.37 9.10
N LEU A 19 36.85 -15.31 9.98
CA LEU A 19 35.91 -16.10 10.80
C LEU A 19 35.14 -15.22 11.80
N PHE A 20 35.82 -14.24 12.43
CA PHE A 20 35.18 -13.30 13.34
C PHE A 20 34.12 -12.41 12.65
N VAL A 21 34.44 -11.88 11.48
CA VAL A 21 33.51 -11.12 10.66
C VAL A 21 32.41 -12.03 10.13
N GLY A 22 32.72 -13.22 9.65
CA GLY A 22 31.78 -14.20 9.13
C GLY A 22 30.83 -14.78 10.18
N ALA A 23 31.19 -14.73 11.46
CA ALA A 23 30.34 -15.17 12.55
C ALA A 23 29.31 -14.11 13.02
N ARG A 24 29.34 -12.91 12.45
CA ARG A 24 28.47 -11.79 12.87
C ARG A 24 27.60 -11.29 11.73
N ALA A 25 26.38 -10.87 12.07
CA ALA A 25 25.52 -10.13 11.14
C ALA A 25 26.06 -8.70 10.96
N ILE A 26 26.13 -8.22 9.73
CA ILE A 26 26.62 -6.88 9.38
C ILE A 26 25.50 -6.16 8.60
N GLY A 27 24.87 -5.19 9.25
CA GLY A 27 23.69 -4.52 8.67
C GLY A 27 22.58 -5.54 8.33
N PRO A 28 22.05 -5.55 7.11
CA PRO A 28 21.03 -6.53 6.67
C PRO A 28 21.61 -7.91 6.32
N ALA A 29 22.95 -8.04 6.21
CA ALA A 29 23.58 -9.32 5.89
C ALA A 29 23.61 -10.24 7.12
N PRO A 30 23.07 -11.47 7.02
CA PRO A 30 23.16 -12.45 8.10
C PRO A 30 24.60 -12.86 8.33
N ALA A 31 24.90 -13.46 9.50
CA ALA A 31 26.20 -14.05 9.75
C ALA A 31 26.54 -15.08 8.66
N LEU A 32 27.66 -14.88 7.96
CA LEU A 32 28.04 -15.69 6.79
C LEU A 32 28.22 -17.17 7.11
N GLY A 33 28.77 -17.49 8.31
CA GLY A 33 28.94 -18.85 8.75
C GLY A 33 27.61 -19.65 8.80
N PRO A 34 26.63 -19.26 9.62
CA PRO A 34 25.32 -19.90 9.63
C PRO A 34 24.57 -19.81 8.32
N PHE A 35 24.73 -18.71 7.55
CA PHE A 35 24.09 -18.54 6.26
C PHE A 35 24.59 -19.51 5.20
N LEU A 36 25.90 -19.75 5.15
CA LEU A 36 26.56 -20.62 4.16
C LEU A 36 26.75 -22.06 4.64
N GLU A 37 26.38 -22.39 5.88
CA GLU A 37 26.53 -23.74 6.42
C GLU A 37 25.76 -24.77 5.57
N PRO A 38 26.41 -25.85 5.06
CA PRO A 38 25.79 -26.73 4.07
C PRO A 38 24.55 -27.49 4.54
N ALA A 39 24.48 -27.84 5.82
CA ALA A 39 23.39 -28.68 6.36
C ALA A 39 22.15 -27.85 6.73
N HIS A 40 22.33 -26.61 7.21
CA HIS A 40 21.23 -25.78 7.76
C HIS A 40 21.18 -24.38 7.18
N GLY A 41 22.18 -23.93 6.42
CA GLY A 41 22.23 -22.63 5.76
C GLY A 41 21.49 -22.63 4.41
N VAL A 42 21.82 -21.66 3.56
CA VAL A 42 21.13 -21.44 2.26
C VAL A 42 21.17 -22.64 1.34
N TRP A 43 22.26 -23.43 1.37
CA TRP A 43 22.40 -24.64 0.51
C TRP A 43 21.40 -25.73 0.86
N SER A 44 20.96 -25.81 2.11
CA SER A 44 19.97 -26.79 2.55
C SER A 44 18.58 -26.57 1.93
N LEU A 45 18.29 -25.36 1.45
CA LEU A 45 17.03 -25.03 0.78
C LEU A 45 16.81 -25.82 -0.50
N ALA A 46 17.89 -26.28 -1.15
CA ALA A 46 17.80 -27.13 -2.33
C ALA A 46 17.00 -28.42 -2.07
N ARG A 47 17.02 -28.94 -0.83
CA ARG A 47 16.30 -30.17 -0.44
C ARG A 47 14.78 -29.97 -0.42
N SER A 48 14.29 -28.76 -0.21
CA SER A 48 12.87 -28.38 -0.19
C SER A 48 12.49 -27.47 -1.36
N SER A 49 13.36 -27.36 -2.37
CA SER A 49 13.15 -26.45 -3.51
C SER A 49 12.13 -26.97 -4.53
N THR A 50 11.92 -28.28 -4.56
CA THR A 50 10.98 -28.95 -5.49
C THR A 50 9.77 -29.50 -4.75
N THR A 51 8.58 -29.30 -5.35
CA THR A 51 7.35 -29.93 -4.88
C THR A 51 7.27 -31.35 -5.49
N PRO A 52 7.10 -32.41 -4.69
CA PRO A 52 6.90 -33.74 -5.22
C PRO A 52 5.68 -33.79 -6.14
N ALA A 53 5.76 -34.54 -7.26
CA ALA A 53 4.65 -34.64 -8.20
C ALA A 53 3.38 -35.20 -7.53
N ARG A 54 3.53 -36.02 -6.50
CA ARG A 54 2.43 -36.47 -5.62
C ARG A 54 2.88 -36.47 -4.17
N ALA A 55 2.04 -35.94 -3.29
CA ALA A 55 2.23 -35.91 -1.84
C ALA A 55 0.91 -36.23 -1.12
N GLU A 56 1.02 -36.71 0.12
CA GLU A 56 -0.13 -36.91 1.01
C GLU A 56 0.13 -36.17 2.34
N GLY A 57 -0.92 -35.65 2.91
CA GLY A 57 -0.92 -35.01 4.23
C GLY A 57 -2.11 -35.48 5.05
N ARG A 58 -2.04 -35.32 6.36
CA ARG A 58 -3.14 -35.61 7.27
C ARG A 58 -3.49 -34.37 8.07
N ILE A 59 -4.77 -34.03 8.10
CA ILE A 59 -5.27 -32.86 8.83
C ILE A 59 -6.38 -33.28 9.78
N PRO A 60 -6.24 -33.01 11.10
CA PRO A 60 -7.32 -33.22 12.05
C PRO A 60 -8.56 -32.40 11.74
N GLY A 61 -9.74 -32.98 11.88
CA GLY A 61 -11.02 -32.30 11.71
C GLY A 61 -11.47 -32.07 10.26
N LEU A 62 -10.79 -32.62 9.27
CA LEU A 62 -11.35 -32.74 7.92
C LEU A 62 -12.54 -33.69 7.96
N ARG A 63 -13.62 -33.37 7.27
CA ARG A 63 -14.80 -34.26 7.07
C ARG A 63 -14.51 -35.30 6.02
N ASP A 64 -13.94 -34.85 4.90
CA ASP A 64 -13.57 -35.68 3.76
C ASP A 64 -12.15 -35.38 3.29
N SER A 65 -11.63 -36.24 2.40
CA SER A 65 -10.34 -35.99 1.75
C SER A 65 -10.46 -34.76 0.83
N VAL A 66 -9.45 -33.91 0.86
CA VAL A 66 -9.32 -32.75 -0.03
C VAL A 66 -8.19 -33.01 -1.01
N GLU A 67 -8.46 -32.79 -2.30
CA GLU A 67 -7.46 -32.85 -3.34
C GLU A 67 -7.00 -31.45 -3.71
N VAL A 68 -5.69 -31.20 -3.65
CA VAL A 68 -5.07 -29.92 -4.07
C VAL A 68 -4.22 -30.21 -5.29
N VAL A 69 -4.60 -29.64 -6.43
CA VAL A 69 -3.85 -29.76 -7.68
C VAL A 69 -3.12 -28.45 -7.93
N TYR A 70 -1.81 -28.50 -8.06
CA TYR A 70 -1.01 -27.35 -8.44
C TYR A 70 -0.89 -27.32 -9.95
N ASP A 71 -1.23 -26.17 -10.55
CA ASP A 71 -1.07 -25.97 -11.99
C ASP A 71 0.38 -25.70 -12.40
N ASP A 72 0.63 -25.44 -13.68
CA ASP A 72 1.95 -25.14 -14.24
C ASP A 72 2.49 -23.77 -13.76
N ARG A 73 1.64 -22.91 -13.20
CA ARG A 73 1.99 -21.68 -12.49
C ARG A 73 2.22 -21.90 -10.99
N ALA A 74 2.11 -23.14 -10.51
CA ALA A 74 2.14 -23.55 -9.11
C ALA A 74 1.01 -22.94 -8.26
N VAL A 75 -0.11 -22.56 -8.85
CA VAL A 75 -1.30 -22.12 -8.14
C VAL A 75 -2.05 -23.32 -7.58
N PRO A 76 -2.39 -23.37 -6.28
CA PRO A 76 -3.16 -24.47 -5.72
C PRO A 76 -4.65 -24.32 -6.06
N HIS A 77 -5.21 -25.33 -6.71
CA HIS A 77 -6.63 -25.54 -6.87
C HIS A 77 -7.10 -26.53 -5.82
N VAL A 78 -7.88 -26.06 -4.84
CA VAL A 78 -8.34 -26.83 -3.66
C VAL A 78 -9.74 -27.34 -3.94
N PHE A 79 -9.90 -28.66 -4.06
CA PHE A 79 -11.18 -29.33 -4.28
C PHE A 79 -11.64 -29.99 -2.98
N ALA A 80 -12.68 -29.46 -2.36
CA ALA A 80 -13.20 -29.91 -1.07
C ALA A 80 -14.70 -30.23 -1.14
N SER A 81 -15.22 -30.98 -0.16
CA SER A 81 -16.65 -31.26 0.00
C SER A 81 -17.39 -30.22 0.85
N SER A 82 -16.65 -29.36 1.55
CA SER A 82 -17.19 -28.26 2.37
C SER A 82 -16.28 -27.05 2.39
N GLU A 83 -16.84 -25.88 2.63
CA GLU A 83 -16.04 -24.64 2.75
C GLU A 83 -15.08 -24.66 3.94
N GLU A 84 -15.47 -25.26 5.06
CA GLU A 84 -14.58 -25.41 6.21
C GLU A 84 -13.35 -26.26 5.87
N ASP A 85 -13.54 -27.35 5.09
CA ASP A 85 -12.42 -28.17 4.63
C ASP A 85 -11.57 -27.44 3.58
N ALA A 86 -12.20 -26.63 2.71
CA ALA A 86 -11.46 -25.78 1.77
C ALA A 86 -10.57 -24.76 2.51
N TYR A 87 -11.10 -24.04 3.51
CA TYR A 87 -10.28 -23.11 4.32
C TYR A 87 -9.23 -23.83 5.16
N ARG A 88 -9.51 -25.05 5.66
CA ARG A 88 -8.52 -25.85 6.39
C ARG A 88 -7.37 -26.28 5.47
N ALA A 89 -7.69 -26.73 4.27
CA ALA A 89 -6.71 -27.07 3.26
C ALA A 89 -5.91 -25.84 2.80
N LEU A 90 -6.56 -24.69 2.62
CA LEU A 90 -5.90 -23.42 2.30
C LEU A 90 -4.87 -23.05 3.38
N GLY A 91 -5.23 -23.15 4.66
CA GLY A 91 -4.29 -22.92 5.76
C GLY A 91 -3.05 -23.81 5.69
N PHE A 92 -3.25 -25.10 5.38
CA PHE A 92 -2.16 -26.06 5.23
C PHE A 92 -1.22 -25.70 4.06
N VAL A 93 -1.77 -25.39 2.88
CA VAL A 93 -0.94 -25.09 1.70
C VAL A 93 -0.23 -23.75 1.83
N VAL A 94 -0.90 -22.72 2.39
CA VAL A 94 -0.26 -21.43 2.65
C VAL A 94 0.88 -21.58 3.66
N ALA A 95 0.70 -22.36 4.71
CA ALA A 95 1.78 -22.65 5.67
C ALA A 95 2.94 -23.40 5.01
N ARG A 96 2.66 -24.38 4.15
CA ARG A 96 3.68 -25.12 3.41
C ARG A 96 4.52 -24.18 2.53
N ASP A 97 3.88 -23.24 1.85
CA ASP A 97 4.52 -22.40 0.85
C ASP A 97 5.08 -21.08 1.43
N ARG A 98 4.51 -20.55 2.55
CA ARG A 98 4.75 -19.20 3.04
C ARG A 98 4.90 -19.07 4.58
N LEU A 99 5.33 -20.14 5.29
CA LEU A 99 5.32 -20.21 6.76
C LEU A 99 6.00 -19.01 7.43
N PHE A 100 7.19 -18.62 6.97
CA PHE A 100 7.89 -17.49 7.60
C PHE A 100 7.15 -16.17 7.39
N GLN A 101 6.59 -15.96 6.19
CA GLN A 101 5.78 -14.78 5.89
C GLN A 101 4.57 -14.67 6.82
N LEU A 102 3.83 -15.76 7.03
CA LEU A 102 2.72 -15.83 7.99
C LEU A 102 3.14 -15.25 9.36
N TYR A 103 4.23 -15.77 9.91
CA TYR A 103 4.67 -15.40 11.25
C TYR A 103 5.24 -13.99 11.35
N VAL A 104 6.14 -13.61 10.45
CA VAL A 104 6.77 -12.29 10.56
C VAL A 104 5.77 -11.15 10.41
N GLN A 105 4.77 -11.31 9.53
CA GLN A 105 3.72 -10.31 9.34
C GLN A 105 2.79 -10.24 10.55
N THR A 106 2.44 -11.38 11.14
CA THR A 106 1.59 -11.45 12.34
C THR A 106 2.30 -10.90 13.58
N LEU A 107 3.58 -11.23 13.77
CA LEU A 107 4.37 -10.68 14.86
C LEU A 107 4.54 -9.16 14.72
N ALA A 108 4.75 -8.67 13.49
CA ALA A 108 4.77 -7.23 13.22
C ALA A 108 3.42 -6.57 13.53
N ALA A 109 2.30 -7.19 13.13
CA ALA A 109 0.95 -6.69 13.36
C ALA A 109 0.55 -6.66 14.84
N SER A 110 1.00 -7.65 15.60
CA SER A 110 0.70 -7.79 17.04
C SER A 110 1.72 -7.09 17.96
N GLY A 111 2.75 -6.42 17.41
CA GLY A 111 3.80 -5.78 18.20
C GLY A 111 4.63 -6.79 19.00
N ARG A 112 5.06 -7.88 18.36
CA ARG A 112 5.79 -9.02 18.94
C ARG A 112 7.06 -9.39 18.18
N LEU A 113 7.59 -8.51 17.34
CA LEU A 113 8.83 -8.76 16.60
C LEU A 113 10.04 -8.99 17.52
N THR A 114 10.02 -8.45 18.74
CA THR A 114 11.07 -8.70 19.73
C THR A 114 11.25 -10.19 20.05
N GLU A 115 10.20 -11.00 19.91
CA GLU A 115 10.24 -12.46 20.14
C GLU A 115 11.13 -13.20 19.13
N ILE A 116 11.39 -12.61 17.96
CA ILE A 116 12.26 -13.22 16.94
C ILE A 116 13.50 -12.37 16.62
N ALA A 117 13.44 -11.05 16.79
CA ALA A 117 14.50 -10.14 16.40
C ALA A 117 15.21 -9.48 17.61
N GLY A 118 14.73 -9.69 18.84
CA GLY A 118 15.27 -9.12 20.07
C GLY A 118 15.01 -7.63 20.22
N ALA A 119 15.68 -6.98 21.17
CA ALA A 119 15.42 -5.60 21.59
C ALA A 119 15.50 -4.54 20.47
N ARG A 120 16.15 -4.84 19.34
CA ARG A 120 16.27 -3.91 18.20
C ARG A 120 14.93 -3.55 17.56
N THR A 121 13.93 -4.42 17.67
CA THR A 121 12.59 -4.20 17.12
C THR A 121 11.59 -3.65 18.16
N LEU A 122 12.02 -3.41 19.39
CA LEU A 122 11.17 -2.87 20.44
C LEU A 122 10.46 -1.55 20.06
N PRO A 123 11.10 -0.59 19.35
CA PRO A 123 10.39 0.62 18.94
C PRO A 123 9.20 0.36 18.01
N LEU A 124 9.29 -0.68 17.16
CA LEU A 124 8.21 -1.07 16.25
C LEU A 124 7.07 -1.75 16.99
N ASP A 125 7.41 -2.64 17.93
CA ASP A 125 6.42 -3.32 18.77
C ASP A 125 5.67 -2.33 19.65
N ARG A 126 6.38 -1.34 20.19
CA ARG A 126 5.77 -0.24 20.98
C ARG A 126 4.76 0.54 20.14
N GLU A 127 5.12 0.91 18.91
CA GLU A 127 4.25 1.65 17.99
C GLU A 127 2.92 0.92 17.77
N MET A 128 2.95 -0.38 17.44
CA MET A 128 1.74 -1.17 17.22
C MET A 128 0.84 -1.25 18.46
N ARG A 129 1.45 -1.40 19.65
CA ARG A 129 0.69 -1.49 20.91
C ARG A 129 0.20 -0.13 21.38
N GLN A 130 0.95 0.94 21.17
CA GLN A 130 0.54 2.32 21.47
C GLN A 130 -0.62 2.79 20.62
N LEU A 131 -0.69 2.33 19.35
CA LEU A 131 -1.85 2.54 18.47
C LEU A 131 -3.08 1.71 18.88
N GLY A 132 -2.93 0.72 19.76
CA GLY A 132 -4.03 -0.13 20.22
C GLY A 132 -4.45 -1.22 19.25
N LEU A 133 -3.69 -1.48 18.16
CA LEU A 133 -4.05 -2.45 17.13
C LEU A 133 -4.22 -3.88 17.65
N PRO A 134 -3.31 -4.40 18.54
CA PRO A 134 -3.51 -5.74 19.11
C PRO A 134 -4.79 -5.83 19.97
N ARG A 135 -5.06 -4.79 20.79
CA ARG A 135 -6.28 -4.73 21.60
C ARG A 135 -7.54 -4.68 20.74
N ALA A 136 -7.49 -3.95 19.62
CA ALA A 136 -8.60 -3.90 18.67
C ALA A 136 -8.88 -5.28 18.06
N ALA A 137 -7.84 -6.06 17.69
CA ALA A 137 -7.98 -7.42 17.21
C ALA A 137 -8.60 -8.37 18.25
N GLU A 138 -8.18 -8.28 19.51
CA GLU A 138 -8.78 -9.05 20.61
C GLU A 138 -10.29 -8.74 20.74
N ARG A 139 -10.67 -7.46 20.67
CA ARG A 139 -12.07 -7.04 20.71
C ARG A 139 -12.84 -7.47 19.46
N ALA A 140 -12.19 -7.46 18.28
CA ALA A 140 -12.79 -7.93 17.04
C ALA A 140 -13.16 -9.41 17.09
N VAL A 141 -12.27 -10.26 17.60
CA VAL A 141 -12.55 -11.70 17.81
C VAL A 141 -13.78 -11.91 18.68
N LEU A 142 -13.89 -11.16 19.79
CA LEU A 142 -15.03 -11.26 20.69
C LEU A 142 -16.36 -10.81 20.03
N ARG A 143 -16.31 -9.74 19.22
CA ARG A 143 -17.50 -9.24 18.50
C ARG A 143 -17.94 -10.18 17.39
N VAL A 144 -16.98 -10.67 16.61
CA VAL A 144 -17.24 -11.58 15.47
C VAL A 144 -17.77 -12.92 15.96
N GLY A 145 -17.20 -13.44 17.05
CA GLY A 145 -17.59 -14.70 17.67
C GLY A 145 -17.21 -15.93 16.83
N ASP A 146 -17.03 -17.05 17.50
CA ASP A 146 -16.56 -18.30 16.88
C ASP A 146 -17.56 -18.93 15.90
N SER A 147 -18.85 -18.75 16.12
CA SER A 147 -19.92 -19.35 15.31
C SER A 147 -20.23 -18.58 14.02
N SER A 148 -19.69 -17.36 13.88
CA SER A 148 -19.82 -16.56 12.65
C SER A 148 -19.10 -17.21 11.47
N THR A 149 -19.43 -16.78 10.27
CA THR A 149 -18.74 -17.25 9.03
C THR A 149 -17.24 -17.00 9.09
N MET A 150 -16.83 -15.80 9.49
CA MET A 150 -15.41 -15.48 9.63
C MET A 150 -14.74 -16.26 10.76
N GLY A 151 -15.42 -16.43 11.91
CA GLY A 151 -14.88 -17.22 13.05
C GLY A 151 -14.66 -18.69 12.69
N ARG A 152 -15.61 -19.32 11.96
CA ARG A 152 -15.43 -20.69 11.45
C ARG A 152 -14.29 -20.79 10.44
N ALA A 153 -14.20 -19.86 9.48
CA ALA A 153 -13.13 -19.85 8.49
C ALA A 153 -11.75 -19.65 9.16
N ALA A 154 -11.62 -18.72 10.12
CA ALA A 154 -10.38 -18.48 10.85
C ALA A 154 -9.92 -19.69 11.68
N ARG A 155 -10.85 -20.42 12.32
CA ARG A 155 -10.52 -21.66 13.05
C ARG A 155 -10.11 -22.79 12.10
N ALA A 156 -10.83 -22.97 10.99
CA ALA A 156 -10.49 -23.98 9.99
C ALA A 156 -9.10 -23.71 9.40
N TYR A 157 -8.83 -22.47 9.04
CA TYR A 157 -7.55 -22.03 8.50
C TYR A 157 -6.40 -22.22 9.50
N ALA A 158 -6.60 -21.85 10.77
CA ALA A 158 -5.63 -22.06 11.84
C ALA A 158 -5.32 -23.55 12.06
N ALA A 159 -6.34 -24.40 12.04
CA ALA A 159 -6.16 -25.86 12.15
C ALA A 159 -5.31 -26.42 11.00
N GLY A 160 -5.50 -25.91 9.78
CA GLY A 160 -4.68 -26.28 8.62
C GLY A 160 -3.21 -25.87 8.77
N ILE A 161 -2.94 -24.64 9.18
CA ILE A 161 -1.58 -24.14 9.46
C ILE A 161 -0.90 -25.04 10.51
N ASN A 162 -1.57 -25.30 11.62
CA ASN A 162 -1.03 -26.09 12.72
C ASN A 162 -0.78 -27.57 12.32
N ALA A 163 -1.64 -28.14 11.49
CA ALA A 163 -1.44 -29.47 10.94
C ALA A 163 -0.16 -29.54 10.09
N TYR A 164 0.11 -28.51 9.28
CA TYR A 164 1.38 -28.44 8.55
C TYR A 164 2.58 -28.31 9.49
N ILE A 165 2.57 -27.39 10.44
CA ILE A 165 3.68 -27.18 11.38
C ILE A 165 4.00 -28.48 12.15
N THR A 166 2.98 -29.19 12.59
CA THR A 166 3.14 -30.45 13.36
C THR A 166 3.69 -31.59 12.49
N SER A 167 3.33 -31.64 11.20
CA SER A 167 3.75 -32.68 10.26
C SER A 167 5.04 -32.37 9.50
N MET A 168 5.50 -31.12 9.56
CA MET A 168 6.65 -30.64 8.80
C MET A 168 7.95 -31.30 9.28
N PRO A 169 8.73 -31.92 8.36
CA PRO A 169 10.04 -32.41 8.72
C PRO A 169 11.01 -31.28 9.02
N ALA A 170 11.96 -31.47 9.92
CA ALA A 170 12.93 -30.46 10.33
C ALA A 170 13.69 -29.83 9.12
N SER A 171 13.90 -30.59 8.05
CA SER A 171 14.53 -30.12 6.81
C SER A 171 13.68 -29.15 6.00
N ALA A 172 12.38 -29.12 6.23
CA ALA A 172 11.43 -28.21 5.57
C ALA A 172 11.23 -26.87 6.33
N LEU A 173 11.83 -26.73 7.53
CA LEU A 173 11.77 -25.46 8.25
C LEU A 173 12.40 -24.35 7.40
N PRO A 174 11.71 -23.22 7.15
CA PRO A 174 12.26 -22.11 6.37
C PRO A 174 13.61 -21.59 6.90
N LEU A 175 14.47 -21.13 5.98
CA LEU A 175 15.82 -20.65 6.29
C LEU A 175 15.79 -19.55 7.36
N GLU A 176 14.83 -18.65 7.27
CA GLU A 176 14.70 -17.48 8.13
C GLU A 176 14.53 -17.88 9.61
N PHE A 177 13.70 -18.89 9.89
CA PHE A 177 13.57 -19.43 11.25
C PHE A 177 14.90 -19.96 11.78
N ARG A 178 15.66 -20.69 10.92
CA ARG A 178 16.98 -21.22 11.28
C ARG A 178 18.01 -20.13 11.52
N LEU A 179 18.02 -19.08 10.67
CA LEU A 179 18.91 -17.92 10.84
C LEU A 179 18.60 -17.11 12.11
N LEU A 180 17.32 -17.03 12.47
CA LEU A 180 16.88 -16.36 13.67
C LEU A 180 16.99 -17.24 14.93
N GLY A 181 17.19 -18.56 14.78
CA GLY A 181 17.25 -19.50 15.90
C GLY A 181 15.93 -19.67 16.65
N VAL A 182 14.82 -19.56 15.92
CA VAL A 182 13.45 -19.66 16.48
C VAL A 182 12.64 -20.72 15.74
N THR A 183 11.57 -21.21 16.35
CA THR A 183 10.60 -22.13 15.78
C THR A 183 9.24 -21.48 15.64
N PRO A 184 8.42 -21.85 14.64
CA PRO A 184 7.08 -21.32 14.51
C PRO A 184 6.21 -21.76 15.70
N PRO A 185 5.60 -20.83 16.46
CA PRO A 185 4.63 -21.17 17.49
C PRO A 185 3.31 -21.67 16.88
N GLU A 186 2.40 -22.14 17.74
CA GLU A 186 1.03 -22.46 17.32
C GLU A 186 0.33 -21.23 16.76
N TRP A 187 -0.32 -21.37 15.60
CA TRP A 187 -1.16 -20.34 15.00
C TRP A 187 -2.54 -20.34 15.65
N LYS A 188 -3.00 -19.16 16.06
CA LYS A 188 -4.31 -18.96 16.67
C LYS A 188 -5.26 -18.21 15.73
N PRO A 189 -6.59 -18.41 15.81
CA PRO A 189 -7.54 -17.66 14.98
C PRO A 189 -7.37 -16.14 15.06
N ILE A 190 -6.99 -15.61 16.22
CA ILE A 190 -6.72 -14.17 16.42
C ILE A 190 -5.58 -13.64 15.55
N ASP A 191 -4.64 -14.49 15.13
CA ASP A 191 -3.50 -14.07 14.31
C ASP A 191 -3.95 -13.51 12.96
N SER A 192 -5.06 -14.01 12.40
CA SER A 192 -5.70 -13.47 11.21
C SER A 192 -6.30 -12.06 11.46
N PHE A 193 -6.83 -11.80 12.63
CA PHE A 193 -7.37 -10.47 12.99
C PHE A 193 -6.27 -9.44 13.24
N TYR A 194 -5.10 -9.84 13.75
CA TYR A 194 -3.94 -8.95 13.81
C TYR A 194 -3.54 -8.46 12.42
N LEU A 195 -3.50 -9.36 11.44
CA LEU A 195 -3.17 -9.02 10.05
C LEU A 195 -4.22 -8.12 9.40
N GLN A 196 -5.51 -8.39 9.63
CA GLN A 196 -6.60 -7.56 9.14
C GLN A 196 -6.49 -6.13 9.66
N ASN A 197 -6.28 -5.94 10.97
CA ASN A 197 -6.13 -4.61 11.57
C ASN A 197 -4.86 -3.90 11.08
N ARG A 198 -3.77 -4.63 10.81
CA ARG A 198 -2.57 -4.06 10.21
C ARG A 198 -2.82 -3.54 8.79
N MET A 199 -3.64 -4.22 8.01
CA MET A 199 -4.03 -3.70 6.69
C MET A 199 -4.80 -2.39 6.83
N GLY A 200 -5.66 -2.27 7.83
CA GLY A 200 -6.31 -1.00 8.21
C GLY A 200 -5.29 0.10 8.50
N TRP A 201 -4.28 -0.18 9.33
CA TRP A 201 -3.20 0.76 9.64
C TRP A 201 -2.36 1.13 8.40
N THR A 202 -2.09 0.17 7.51
CA THR A 202 -1.32 0.42 6.29
C THR A 202 -2.05 1.36 5.34
N LEU A 203 -3.37 1.26 5.24
CA LEU A 203 -4.20 1.94 4.25
C LEU A 203 -4.92 3.19 4.77
N ALA A 204 -5.04 3.37 6.10
CA ALA A 204 -5.60 4.58 6.67
C ALA A 204 -4.58 5.73 6.67
N ASN A 205 -5.06 6.96 6.44
CA ASN A 205 -4.23 8.13 6.26
C ASN A 205 -4.81 9.34 6.99
N ILE A 206 -3.93 10.09 7.69
CA ILE A 206 -4.22 11.39 8.32
C ILE A 206 -3.15 12.44 7.95
N ALA A 207 -2.48 12.27 6.80
CA ALA A 207 -1.34 13.10 6.46
C ALA A 207 -1.71 14.56 6.22
N ASN A 208 -2.93 14.84 5.71
CA ASN A 208 -3.35 16.18 5.32
C ASN A 208 -3.47 17.14 6.52
N GLU A 209 -4.05 16.69 7.63
CA GLU A 209 -4.22 17.49 8.85
C GLU A 209 -2.90 17.91 9.46
N ARG A 210 -1.95 16.98 9.51
CA ARG A 210 -0.60 17.26 10.01
C ARG A 210 0.09 18.31 9.15
N ASP A 211 0.07 18.14 7.84
CA ASP A 211 0.77 19.02 6.92
C ASP A 211 0.10 20.40 6.88
N ARG A 212 -1.24 20.44 6.95
CA ARG A 212 -2.02 21.68 7.14
C ARG A 212 -1.67 22.40 8.46
N ALA A 213 -1.56 21.65 9.56
CA ALA A 213 -1.20 22.23 10.85
C ALA A 213 0.23 22.81 10.87
N VAL A 214 1.18 22.11 10.24
CA VAL A 214 2.56 22.60 10.08
C VAL A 214 2.59 23.85 9.18
N ALA A 215 1.82 23.85 8.08
CA ALA A 215 1.69 25.01 7.21
C ALA A 215 1.08 26.20 7.94
N ALA A 216 -0.01 25.99 8.70
CA ALA A 216 -0.65 27.07 9.48
C ALA A 216 0.32 27.71 10.49
N ALA A 217 1.18 26.90 11.11
CA ALA A 217 2.21 27.41 12.01
C ALA A 217 3.31 28.24 11.32
N ARG A 218 3.43 28.16 9.99
CA ARG A 218 4.45 28.87 9.20
C ARG A 218 3.87 30.07 8.43
N VAL A 219 2.75 29.84 7.76
CA VAL A 219 2.16 30.81 6.80
C VAL A 219 0.71 31.20 7.12
N GLY A 220 0.21 30.87 8.31
CA GLY A 220 -1.15 31.19 8.75
C GLY A 220 -2.21 30.21 8.26
N ARG A 221 -3.39 30.23 8.92
CA ARG A 221 -4.47 29.24 8.68
C ARG A 221 -5.08 29.33 7.30
N GLU A 222 -5.36 30.53 6.82
CA GLU A 222 -6.03 30.72 5.54
C GLU A 222 -5.19 30.16 4.38
N ALA A 223 -3.91 30.53 4.35
CA ALA A 223 -2.97 29.96 3.38
C ALA A 223 -2.81 28.45 3.53
N ALA A 224 -2.72 27.92 4.75
CA ALA A 224 -2.57 26.50 4.99
C ALA A 224 -3.78 25.69 4.48
N ILE A 225 -5.00 26.16 4.66
CA ILE A 225 -6.22 25.51 4.14
C ILE A 225 -6.20 25.47 2.61
N ALA A 226 -5.81 26.57 1.97
CA ALA A 226 -5.75 26.64 0.51
C ALA A 226 -4.62 25.77 -0.08
N LEU A 227 -3.48 25.66 0.61
CA LEU A 227 -2.33 24.86 0.17
C LEU A 227 -2.52 23.34 0.42
N PHE A 228 -3.31 23.00 1.41
CA PHE A 228 -3.62 21.59 1.77
C PHE A 228 -5.16 21.42 1.83
N PRO A 229 -5.85 21.55 0.68
CA PRO A 229 -7.32 21.49 0.64
C PRO A 229 -7.83 20.08 0.89
N ASP A 230 -9.07 19.97 1.37
CA ASP A 230 -9.78 18.71 1.54
C ASP A 230 -10.30 18.15 0.22
N ASP A 231 -10.44 19.00 -0.78
CA ASP A 231 -10.90 18.64 -2.13
C ASP A 231 -9.80 18.92 -3.15
N SER A 232 -9.66 18.06 -4.13
CA SER A 232 -8.70 18.29 -5.23
C SER A 232 -9.14 19.51 -6.07
N PRO A 233 -8.24 20.44 -6.44
CA PRO A 233 -8.58 21.50 -7.38
C PRO A 233 -8.82 20.99 -8.81
N ILE A 234 -8.51 19.73 -9.07
CA ILE A 234 -8.78 19.04 -10.34
C ILE A 234 -9.77 17.91 -10.06
N GLN A 235 -10.97 18.03 -10.61
CA GLN A 235 -12.07 17.13 -10.38
C GLN A 235 -12.28 16.14 -11.55
N GLU A 236 -11.98 14.88 -11.28
CA GLU A 236 -12.25 13.71 -12.10
C GLU A 236 -12.76 12.60 -11.15
N PRO A 237 -13.95 12.76 -10.53
CA PRO A 237 -14.39 11.91 -9.43
C PRO A 237 -14.65 10.47 -9.85
N ILE A 238 -14.52 9.53 -8.89
CA ILE A 238 -14.81 8.09 -9.10
C ILE A 238 -16.28 7.89 -9.44
N GLN A 239 -17.19 8.51 -8.68
CA GLN A 239 -18.62 8.57 -9.04
C GLN A 239 -18.78 9.56 -10.19
N PRO A 240 -19.21 9.11 -11.37
CA PRO A 240 -19.38 10.00 -12.52
C PRO A 240 -20.43 11.10 -12.24
N ASN A 241 -20.08 12.33 -12.56
CA ASN A 241 -20.95 13.49 -12.37
C ASN A 241 -21.67 13.94 -13.64
N GLY A 242 -21.63 13.11 -14.69
CA GLY A 242 -22.24 13.40 -15.99
C GLY A 242 -21.42 14.33 -16.88
N GLN A 243 -20.20 14.73 -16.47
CA GLN A 243 -19.29 15.52 -17.30
C GLN A 243 -18.42 14.62 -18.17
N HIS A 244 -18.16 15.07 -19.40
CA HIS A 244 -17.31 14.34 -20.36
C HIS A 244 -15.82 14.75 -20.32
N ALA A 245 -15.48 15.73 -19.46
CA ALA A 245 -14.13 16.25 -19.32
C ALA A 245 -13.84 16.56 -17.85
N PRO A 246 -12.58 16.54 -17.41
CA PRO A 246 -12.22 16.95 -16.05
C PRO A 246 -12.57 18.42 -15.84
N ARG A 247 -12.88 18.76 -14.59
CA ARG A 247 -13.13 20.15 -14.17
C ARG A 247 -11.94 20.67 -13.38
N PHE A 248 -11.50 21.88 -13.72
CA PHE A 248 -10.43 22.61 -13.04
C PHE A 248 -11.07 23.72 -12.20
N ASP A 249 -11.21 23.50 -10.90
CA ASP A 249 -11.80 24.42 -9.94
C ASP A 249 -10.70 25.28 -9.31
N PHE A 250 -10.00 26.07 -10.15
CA PHE A 250 -8.88 26.88 -9.73
C PHE A 250 -9.32 28.19 -9.09
N HIS A 251 -8.73 28.49 -7.94
CA HIS A 251 -8.96 29.72 -7.17
C HIS A 251 -7.64 30.48 -7.02
N ARG A 252 -7.72 31.74 -6.67
CA ARG A 252 -6.53 32.49 -6.29
C ARG A 252 -6.10 32.07 -4.89
N LEU A 253 -4.86 31.56 -4.76
CA LEU A 253 -4.30 31.19 -3.46
C LEU A 253 -4.03 32.44 -2.63
N PRO A 254 -4.45 32.48 -1.35
CA PRO A 254 -4.14 33.60 -0.46
C PRO A 254 -2.62 33.69 -0.23
N PRO A 255 -2.05 34.89 -0.07
CA PRO A 255 -0.63 35.08 0.20
C PRO A 255 -0.25 34.50 1.57
N PRO A 256 1.07 34.31 1.84
CA PRO A 256 1.56 33.97 3.17
C PRO A 256 1.06 34.94 4.24
N GLY A 257 0.46 34.41 5.30
CA GLY A 257 -0.11 35.15 6.41
C GLY A 257 0.70 35.03 7.71
N ALA A 258 0.16 35.59 8.81
CA ALA A 258 0.81 35.51 10.11
C ALA A 258 0.84 34.07 10.65
N PRO A 259 2.02 33.59 11.17
CA PRO A 259 2.16 32.25 11.74
C PRO A 259 1.19 31.95 12.89
N ASP A 260 0.58 30.76 12.89
CA ASP A 260 -0.25 30.25 13.99
C ASP A 260 0.46 29.13 14.74
N SER A 261 1.29 29.47 15.70
CA SER A 261 2.08 28.51 16.47
C SER A 261 1.23 27.50 17.28
N ALA A 262 -0.05 27.83 17.57
CA ALA A 262 -0.96 26.93 18.29
C ALA A 262 -1.27 25.66 17.48
N SER A 263 -1.25 25.75 16.15
CA SER A 263 -1.42 24.62 15.25
C SER A 263 -0.35 23.51 15.40
N MET A 264 0.83 23.81 15.96
CA MET A 264 1.87 22.81 16.20
C MET A 264 1.48 21.73 17.22
N LEU A 265 0.48 21.95 18.05
CA LEU A 265 -0.06 20.90 18.92
C LEU A 265 -0.85 19.88 18.11
N VAL A 266 -1.62 20.32 17.12
CA VAL A 266 -2.34 19.42 16.18
C VAL A 266 -1.36 18.54 15.43
N ALA A 267 -0.31 19.14 14.83
CA ALA A 267 0.73 18.37 14.14
C ALA A 267 1.40 17.34 15.04
N ALA A 268 1.73 17.69 16.28
CA ALA A 268 2.34 16.79 17.23
C ALA A 268 1.38 15.66 17.68
N ALA A 269 0.09 15.97 17.83
CA ALA A 269 -0.94 15.00 18.18
C ALA A 269 -1.11 13.95 17.06
N VAL A 270 -1.19 14.40 15.81
CA VAL A 270 -1.26 13.53 14.64
C VAL A 270 0.02 12.68 14.50
N ASP A 271 1.21 13.29 14.66
CA ASP A 271 2.50 12.57 14.60
C ASP A 271 2.61 11.46 15.66
N ALA A 272 1.97 11.61 16.82
CA ALA A 272 2.00 10.61 17.88
C ALA A 272 1.27 9.31 17.50
N PHE A 273 0.29 9.41 16.60
CA PHE A 273 -0.52 8.28 16.13
C PHE A 273 -0.28 7.93 14.66
N ALA A 274 0.48 8.76 13.93
CA ALA A 274 0.85 8.44 12.56
C ALA A 274 1.84 7.27 12.50
N PRO A 275 1.80 6.46 11.44
CA PRO A 275 2.81 5.46 11.19
C PRO A 275 4.20 6.10 11.20
N SER A 276 5.11 5.60 12.04
CA SER A 276 6.44 6.18 12.08
C SER A 276 7.17 5.94 10.76
N ALA A 277 7.87 6.98 10.28
CA ALA A 277 8.73 6.88 9.11
C ALA A 277 9.92 5.89 9.29
N ARG A 278 9.98 5.19 10.43
CA ARG A 278 11.00 4.17 10.72
C ARG A 278 10.85 2.91 9.87
N PHE A 279 9.64 2.65 9.36
CA PHE A 279 9.39 1.57 8.39
C PHE A 279 9.66 1.97 6.94
N ALA A 280 9.68 3.28 6.64
CA ALA A 280 10.06 3.76 5.32
C ALA A 280 11.56 4.06 5.33
N GLU A 281 12.37 3.28 4.63
CA GLU A 281 13.73 3.69 4.33
C GLU A 281 13.66 5.04 3.61
N ARG A 282 14.21 6.08 4.26
CA ARG A 282 14.25 7.41 3.69
C ARG A 282 15.33 7.46 2.62
N VAL A 283 14.95 7.67 1.39
CA VAL A 283 15.86 8.19 0.39
C VAL A 283 16.07 9.68 0.72
N PRO A 284 17.31 10.13 0.96
CA PRO A 284 17.58 11.54 1.24
C PRO A 284 17.02 12.43 0.12
N GLY A 285 16.16 13.38 0.47
CA GLY A 285 15.63 14.40 -0.45
C GLY A 285 14.27 14.08 -1.09
N GLU A 286 13.65 12.93 -0.83
CA GLU A 286 12.26 12.69 -1.24
C GLU A 286 11.28 12.92 -0.09
N PRO A 287 10.10 13.52 -0.36
CA PRO A 287 9.06 13.65 0.65
C PRO A 287 8.59 12.25 1.08
N ALA A 288 8.49 12.02 2.39
CA ALA A 288 8.07 10.77 2.97
C ALA A 288 6.53 10.59 2.84
N THR A 289 5.97 10.84 1.68
CA THR A 289 4.57 10.52 1.39
C THR A 289 4.52 9.05 0.99
N ARG A 290 3.95 8.19 1.82
CA ARG A 290 3.44 6.89 1.40
C ARG A 290 2.29 7.16 0.42
N SER A 291 2.59 7.24 -0.84
CA SER A 291 1.58 7.15 -1.89
C SER A 291 1.18 5.68 -2.01
N LEU A 292 0.33 5.21 -1.10
CA LEU A 292 -0.39 3.96 -1.31
C LEU A 292 -1.37 4.23 -2.43
N ALA A 293 -1.08 3.67 -3.58
CA ALA A 293 -1.84 3.85 -4.80
C ALA A 293 -2.46 2.51 -5.22
N SER A 294 -3.44 2.54 -6.08
CA SER A 294 -4.01 1.37 -6.76
C SER A 294 -4.75 1.86 -7.98
N ASN A 295 -4.99 0.99 -8.95
CA ASN A 295 -5.92 1.29 -10.03
C ASN A 295 -6.95 0.17 -10.12
N ASN A 296 -8.16 0.52 -10.52
CA ASN A 296 -9.14 -0.41 -11.02
C ASN A 296 -10.06 0.27 -12.05
N TRP A 297 -10.54 -0.51 -13.00
CA TRP A 297 -11.57 -0.05 -13.93
C TRP A 297 -12.37 -1.23 -14.46
N ALA A 298 -13.63 -0.97 -14.82
CA ALA A 298 -14.50 -1.90 -15.50
C ALA A 298 -15.14 -1.23 -16.71
N VAL A 299 -15.35 -2.02 -17.76
CA VAL A 299 -15.95 -1.60 -19.00
C VAL A 299 -17.19 -2.47 -19.24
N SER A 300 -18.34 -1.85 -19.45
CA SER A 300 -19.60 -2.54 -19.73
C SER A 300 -19.57 -3.28 -21.08
N SER A 301 -20.48 -4.21 -21.25
CA SER A 301 -20.60 -4.99 -22.50
C SER A 301 -20.80 -4.11 -23.75
N SER A 302 -21.43 -2.95 -23.61
CA SER A 302 -21.66 -2.03 -24.73
C SER A 302 -20.42 -1.30 -25.23
N ARG A 303 -19.34 -1.27 -24.42
CA ARG A 303 -18.06 -0.62 -24.77
C ARG A 303 -16.91 -1.61 -24.92
N SER A 304 -17.15 -2.87 -24.74
CA SER A 304 -16.16 -3.94 -24.95
C SER A 304 -16.21 -4.46 -26.38
N ALA A 305 -15.08 -4.71 -26.99
CA ALA A 305 -14.97 -5.26 -28.34
C ALA A 305 -15.58 -6.66 -28.48
N THR A 306 -15.63 -7.41 -27.38
CA THR A 306 -16.21 -8.77 -27.33
C THR A 306 -17.70 -8.79 -26.98
N GLY A 307 -18.28 -7.65 -26.58
CA GLY A 307 -19.62 -7.59 -26.03
C GLY A 307 -19.76 -8.20 -24.63
N HIS A 308 -18.63 -8.51 -23.95
CA HIS A 308 -18.60 -9.01 -22.57
C HIS A 308 -17.98 -7.98 -21.63
N VAL A 309 -18.40 -7.98 -20.39
CA VAL A 309 -17.83 -7.07 -19.37
C VAL A 309 -16.36 -7.40 -19.14
N LEU A 310 -15.54 -6.34 -19.05
CA LEU A 310 -14.13 -6.44 -18.71
C LEU A 310 -13.87 -5.73 -17.38
N LEU A 311 -13.08 -6.34 -16.50
CA LEU A 311 -12.62 -5.74 -15.25
C LEU A 311 -11.10 -5.87 -15.14
N ALA A 312 -10.43 -4.79 -14.75
CA ALA A 312 -9.01 -4.77 -14.44
C ALA A 312 -8.76 -4.20 -13.05
N GLY A 313 -7.72 -4.69 -12.39
CA GLY A 313 -7.27 -4.16 -11.10
C GLY A 313 -5.81 -4.43 -10.83
N ASP A 314 -5.13 -3.42 -10.23
CA ASP A 314 -3.74 -3.51 -9.81
C ASP A 314 -3.49 -2.70 -8.52
N PRO A 315 -3.55 -3.35 -7.33
CA PRO A 315 -3.19 -2.70 -6.07
C PRO A 315 -1.69 -2.39 -6.04
N HIS A 316 -1.34 -1.16 -5.66
CA HIS A 316 0.04 -0.71 -5.52
C HIS A 316 0.44 -0.70 -4.05
N LEU A 317 1.16 -1.73 -3.63
CA LEU A 317 1.62 -1.94 -2.26
C LEU A 317 3.14 -2.09 -2.21
N ASP A 318 3.68 -2.31 -1.02
CA ASP A 318 5.09 -2.63 -0.84
C ASP A 318 5.45 -3.93 -1.59
N LEU A 319 6.55 -3.86 -2.36
CA LEU A 319 7.06 -4.98 -3.13
C LEU A 319 7.99 -5.82 -2.27
N THR A 320 7.60 -7.07 -2.01
CA THR A 320 8.36 -7.99 -1.15
C THR A 320 8.56 -9.35 -1.82
N LEU A 321 9.61 -10.05 -1.39
CA LEU A 321 9.83 -11.47 -1.66
C LEU A 321 9.82 -12.26 -0.34
N PRO A 322 8.91 -13.21 -0.19
CA PRO A 322 7.79 -13.53 -1.09
C PRO A 322 6.81 -12.36 -1.28
N SER A 323 6.04 -12.38 -2.38
CA SER A 323 4.98 -11.39 -2.62
C SER A 323 3.98 -11.34 -1.47
N ILE A 324 3.39 -10.15 -1.23
CA ILE A 324 2.30 -10.00 -0.26
C ILE A 324 1.09 -10.89 -0.60
N TRP A 325 0.89 -11.16 -1.88
CA TRP A 325 -0.22 -11.96 -2.36
C TRP A 325 0.13 -13.44 -2.50
N TYR A 326 -0.85 -14.30 -2.20
CA TYR A 326 -0.84 -15.73 -2.46
C TYR A 326 -2.04 -16.06 -3.34
N GLU A 327 -1.77 -16.55 -4.57
CA GLU A 327 -2.78 -16.89 -5.57
C GLU A 327 -3.37 -18.28 -5.25
N THR A 328 -4.70 -18.43 -5.31
CA THR A 328 -5.40 -19.67 -4.95
C THR A 328 -6.74 -19.78 -5.65
N HIS A 329 -7.20 -21.04 -5.80
CA HIS A 329 -8.54 -21.39 -6.30
C HIS A 329 -9.20 -22.36 -5.34
N LEU A 330 -10.39 -22.02 -4.83
CA LEU A 330 -11.16 -22.89 -3.93
C LEU A 330 -12.43 -23.36 -4.64
N VAL A 331 -12.67 -24.65 -4.65
CA VAL A 331 -13.83 -25.28 -5.29
C VAL A 331 -14.54 -26.20 -4.30
N VAL A 332 -15.81 -25.90 -4.01
CA VAL A 332 -16.73 -26.76 -3.28
C VAL A 332 -17.95 -26.94 -4.19
N PRO A 333 -18.16 -28.09 -4.77
CA PRO A 333 -19.22 -28.31 -5.77
C PRO A 333 -20.59 -27.86 -5.29
N GLY A 334 -21.24 -26.96 -6.04
CA GLY A 334 -22.56 -26.42 -5.71
C GLY A 334 -22.58 -25.35 -4.60
N ALA A 335 -21.43 -25.03 -3.97
CA ALA A 335 -21.35 -24.05 -2.89
C ALA A 335 -20.34 -22.93 -3.18
N LEU A 336 -19.11 -23.24 -3.58
CA LEU A 336 -18.04 -22.24 -3.77
C LEU A 336 -17.22 -22.56 -5.00
N ASP A 337 -16.92 -21.57 -5.82
CA ASP A 337 -15.95 -21.61 -6.92
C ASP A 337 -15.33 -20.22 -7.04
N ILE A 338 -14.21 -20.01 -6.35
CA ILE A 338 -13.59 -18.69 -6.22
C ILE A 338 -12.08 -18.77 -6.54
N TYR A 339 -11.65 -17.94 -7.48
CA TYR A 339 -10.25 -17.72 -7.83
C TYR A 339 -9.80 -16.31 -7.47
N GLY A 340 -8.56 -16.18 -6.99
CA GLY A 340 -7.98 -14.86 -6.75
C GLY A 340 -6.78 -14.93 -5.81
N VAL A 341 -6.57 -13.82 -5.10
CA VAL A 341 -5.44 -13.69 -4.18
C VAL A 341 -5.92 -13.43 -2.75
N THR A 342 -5.20 -14.05 -1.82
CA THR A 342 -5.30 -13.78 -0.38
C THR A 342 -3.97 -13.24 0.15
N ILE A 343 -3.99 -12.58 1.30
CA ILE A 343 -2.79 -12.25 2.07
C ILE A 343 -2.49 -13.45 2.96
N PRO A 344 -1.27 -14.04 2.91
CA PRO A 344 -0.92 -15.14 3.81
C PRO A 344 -1.23 -14.82 5.27
N GLY A 345 -2.13 -15.61 5.86
CA GLY A 345 -2.69 -15.40 7.22
C GLY A 345 -4.14 -14.93 7.24
N LEU A 346 -4.70 -14.51 6.09
CA LEU A 346 -6.13 -14.24 5.96
C LEU A 346 -6.83 -15.37 5.19
N PRO A 347 -7.92 -15.95 5.72
CA PRO A 347 -8.63 -17.04 5.04
C PRO A 347 -9.36 -16.60 3.75
N PRO A 348 -9.99 -15.39 3.63
CA PRO A 348 -10.77 -15.06 2.45
C PRO A 348 -9.90 -14.67 1.25
N VAL A 349 -10.42 -14.94 0.06
CA VAL A 349 -9.92 -14.31 -1.19
C VAL A 349 -10.34 -12.85 -1.17
N VAL A 350 -9.35 -11.97 -1.29
CA VAL A 350 -9.52 -10.52 -1.12
C VAL A 350 -9.83 -9.84 -2.46
N ILE A 351 -9.07 -10.17 -3.51
CA ILE A 351 -9.28 -9.72 -4.89
C ILE A 351 -9.43 -10.96 -5.76
N GLY A 352 -10.45 -11.01 -6.58
CA GLY A 352 -10.66 -12.18 -7.40
C GLY A 352 -11.94 -12.18 -8.21
N PHE A 353 -12.39 -13.38 -8.55
CA PHE A 353 -13.61 -13.62 -9.32
C PHE A 353 -14.16 -15.00 -9.02
N ASN A 354 -15.43 -15.17 -9.29
CA ASN A 354 -16.12 -16.46 -9.44
C ASN A 354 -16.66 -16.60 -10.89
N ARG A 355 -17.60 -17.50 -11.16
CA ARG A 355 -18.15 -17.69 -12.51
C ARG A 355 -19.04 -16.55 -12.97
N ASP A 356 -19.58 -15.79 -12.06
CA ASP A 356 -20.61 -14.79 -12.32
C ASP A 356 -20.12 -13.36 -12.13
N ILE A 357 -19.16 -13.13 -11.21
CA ILE A 357 -18.66 -11.80 -10.86
C ILE A 357 -17.12 -11.75 -10.79
N ALA A 358 -16.57 -10.55 -10.97
CA ALA A 358 -15.21 -10.20 -10.63
C ALA A 358 -15.17 -8.94 -9.76
N TRP A 359 -14.19 -8.83 -8.84
CA TRP A 359 -14.05 -7.69 -7.96
C TRP A 359 -12.61 -7.33 -7.67
N THR A 360 -12.41 -6.06 -7.42
CA THR A 360 -11.13 -5.46 -7.01
C THR A 360 -11.40 -4.16 -6.27
N PHE A 361 -10.39 -3.56 -5.64
CA PHE A 361 -10.58 -2.31 -4.91
C PHE A 361 -9.35 -1.42 -4.94
N THR A 362 -9.57 -0.14 -4.63
CA THR A 362 -8.54 0.87 -4.43
C THR A 362 -8.80 1.57 -3.09
N ASN A 363 -7.74 2.08 -2.45
CA ASN A 363 -7.91 2.83 -1.21
C ASN A 363 -8.69 4.12 -1.45
N THR A 364 -9.69 4.41 -0.61
CA THR A 364 -10.46 5.65 -0.66
C THR A 364 -9.63 6.85 -0.23
N GLY A 365 -8.72 6.68 0.74
CA GLY A 365 -7.95 7.79 1.30
C GLY A 365 -8.77 8.75 2.17
N ALA A 366 -9.99 8.37 2.56
CA ALA A 366 -10.83 9.18 3.42
C ALA A 366 -10.27 9.30 4.83
N ASP A 367 -10.50 10.44 5.45
CA ASP A 367 -10.20 10.68 6.85
C ASP A 367 -11.23 10.01 7.76
N VAL A 368 -10.75 9.05 8.54
CA VAL A 368 -11.55 8.22 9.47
C VAL A 368 -10.94 8.18 10.87
N MET A 369 -10.10 9.16 11.20
CA MET A 369 -9.39 9.30 12.48
C MET A 369 -9.59 10.69 13.06
N ASP A 370 -9.72 10.78 14.40
CA ASP A 370 -9.76 12.04 15.12
C ASP A 370 -8.97 11.98 16.43
N VAL A 371 -8.42 13.11 16.83
CA VAL A 371 -7.62 13.26 18.04
C VAL A 371 -8.27 14.22 19.02
N TYR A 372 -8.20 13.92 20.32
CA TYR A 372 -8.91 14.62 21.38
C TYR A 372 -7.95 15.00 22.51
N VAL A 373 -8.03 16.25 22.99
CA VAL A 373 -7.33 16.68 24.22
C VAL A 373 -8.14 16.23 25.43
N GLU A 374 -7.57 15.40 26.26
CA GLU A 374 -8.21 14.86 27.46
C GLU A 374 -7.77 15.59 28.73
N GLU A 375 -8.69 15.81 29.66
CA GLU A 375 -8.39 16.22 31.03
C GLU A 375 -8.28 14.97 31.91
N VAL A 376 -7.14 14.77 32.58
CA VAL A 376 -6.89 13.62 33.44
C VAL A 376 -6.68 14.06 34.88
N ASP A 377 -6.93 13.17 35.83
CA ASP A 377 -6.81 13.41 37.25
C ASP A 377 -5.36 13.56 37.76
N ASP A 378 -4.41 12.89 37.13
CA ASP A 378 -2.98 12.98 37.39
C ASP A 378 -2.17 12.99 36.10
N MET A 379 -1.30 13.99 35.94
CA MET A 379 -0.50 14.17 34.73
C MET A 379 0.58 13.10 34.55
N ARG A 380 1.04 12.41 35.59
CA ARG A 380 2.09 11.40 35.53
C ARG A 380 1.54 9.97 35.54
N HIS A 381 0.49 9.75 36.33
CA HIS A 381 -0.11 8.41 36.54
C HIS A 381 -1.63 8.50 36.48
N PRO A 382 -2.21 8.81 35.32
CA PRO A 382 -3.64 9.02 35.19
C PRO A 382 -4.42 7.75 35.52
N THR A 383 -5.50 7.92 36.29
CA THR A 383 -6.45 6.84 36.58
C THR A 383 -7.84 7.13 36.07
N ARG A 384 -8.17 8.42 35.84
CA ARG A 384 -9.48 8.89 35.36
C ARG A 384 -9.31 10.03 34.39
N TYR A 385 -10.25 10.19 33.51
CA TYR A 385 -10.39 11.31 32.58
C TYR A 385 -11.79 11.94 32.73
N ARG A 386 -11.94 13.20 32.35
CA ARG A 386 -13.17 13.98 32.58
C ARG A 386 -13.97 14.13 31.29
N VAL A 387 -15.30 13.88 31.36
CA VAL A 387 -16.26 14.14 30.28
C VAL A 387 -17.52 14.74 30.90
N ASP A 388 -17.98 15.90 30.40
CA ASP A 388 -19.17 16.62 30.85
C ASP A 388 -19.18 16.82 32.37
N GLY A 389 -18.03 17.21 32.91
CA GLY A 389 -17.86 17.41 34.34
C GLY A 389 -17.70 16.15 35.17
N THR A 390 -17.89 14.97 34.61
CA THR A 390 -17.84 13.67 35.32
C THR A 390 -16.53 12.96 35.06
N TRP A 391 -15.90 12.44 36.15
CA TRP A 391 -14.70 11.62 36.10
C TRP A 391 -15.05 10.17 35.73
N ARG A 392 -14.48 9.65 34.63
CA ARG A 392 -14.61 8.27 34.16
C ARG A 392 -13.30 7.52 34.38
N PRO A 393 -13.30 6.23 34.72
CA PRO A 393 -12.06 5.46 34.86
C PRO A 393 -11.39 5.24 33.51
N LEU A 394 -10.06 5.31 33.48
CA LEU A 394 -9.25 4.86 32.37
C LEU A 394 -9.15 3.33 32.38
N GLU A 395 -9.24 2.70 31.19
CA GLU A 395 -8.78 1.32 31.06
C GLU A 395 -7.24 1.35 31.05
N ARG A 396 -6.64 0.55 31.93
CA ARG A 396 -5.20 0.44 32.06
C ARG A 396 -4.74 -0.96 31.71
N ARG A 397 -3.75 -1.05 30.79
CA ARG A 397 -3.18 -2.32 30.37
C ARG A 397 -1.66 -2.28 30.47
N VAL A 398 -1.06 -3.30 31.09
CA VAL A 398 0.40 -3.48 31.13
C VAL A 398 0.78 -4.38 29.94
N GLU A 399 1.56 -3.83 29.03
CA GLU A 399 2.12 -4.52 27.87
C GLU A 399 3.54 -4.98 28.16
N VAL A 400 3.78 -6.29 28.09
CA VAL A 400 5.10 -6.88 28.33
C VAL A 400 5.72 -7.31 27.00
N TYR A 401 6.91 -6.81 26.73
CA TYR A 401 7.68 -7.18 25.52
C TYR A 401 8.68 -8.28 25.88
N ARG A 402 8.58 -9.39 25.16
CA ARG A 402 9.42 -10.56 25.40
C ARG A 402 10.49 -10.71 24.33
N GLY A 403 11.66 -11.21 24.73
CA GLY A 403 12.74 -11.55 23.84
C GLY A 403 12.65 -12.98 23.31
N ARG A 404 13.68 -13.39 22.58
CA ARG A 404 13.75 -14.68 21.87
C ARG A 404 13.62 -15.91 22.77
N HIS A 405 14.03 -15.80 24.04
CA HIS A 405 14.01 -16.88 25.02
C HIS A 405 12.91 -16.68 26.08
N GLY A 406 11.95 -15.80 25.81
CA GLY A 406 10.85 -15.48 26.70
C GLY A 406 11.18 -14.48 27.82
N GLU A 407 12.42 -13.98 27.88
CA GLU A 407 12.87 -12.96 28.82
C GLU A 407 12.09 -11.66 28.62
N THR A 408 11.86 -10.92 29.70
CA THR A 408 11.22 -9.60 29.62
C THR A 408 12.25 -8.56 29.19
N ILE A 409 12.02 -7.94 28.02
CA ILE A 409 12.85 -6.84 27.50
C ILE A 409 12.40 -5.49 28.07
N ALA A 410 11.08 -5.28 28.10
CA ALA A 410 10.45 -4.05 28.57
C ALA A 410 9.02 -4.32 29.03
N ALA A 411 8.46 -3.37 29.79
CA ALA A 411 7.04 -3.33 30.12
C ALA A 411 6.58 -1.87 30.10
N ASP A 412 5.49 -1.60 29.40
CA ASP A 412 4.89 -0.27 29.32
C ASP A 412 3.43 -0.33 29.79
N THR A 413 2.95 0.76 30.37
CA THR A 413 1.52 0.90 30.73
C THR A 413 0.82 1.70 29.65
N MET A 414 -0.19 1.08 29.02
CA MET A 414 -1.06 1.74 28.04
C MET A 414 -2.36 2.16 28.71
N TYR A 415 -2.83 3.32 28.35
CA TYR A 415 -4.08 3.90 28.82
C TYR A 415 -5.08 4.03 27.67
N TYR A 416 -6.37 3.86 27.98
CA TYR A 416 -7.44 3.99 27.00
C TYR A 416 -8.61 4.74 27.61
N THR A 417 -9.14 5.71 26.84
CA THR A 417 -10.45 6.30 27.07
C THR A 417 -11.53 5.49 26.33
N HIS A 418 -12.77 5.92 26.37
CA HIS A 418 -13.85 5.35 25.54
C HIS A 418 -13.62 5.57 24.04
N ARG A 419 -12.79 6.57 23.65
CA ARG A 419 -12.45 6.87 22.26
C ARG A 419 -11.37 5.93 21.73
N GLY A 420 -10.38 5.58 22.57
CA GLY A 420 -9.28 4.69 22.19
C GLY A 420 -8.00 4.96 22.99
N PRO A 421 -6.82 4.66 22.40
CA PRO A 421 -5.54 4.81 23.08
C PRO A 421 -5.24 6.25 23.43
N LEU A 422 -4.59 6.44 24.59
CA LEU A 422 -4.27 7.72 25.21
C LEU A 422 -2.75 7.86 25.36
N GLN A 423 -2.17 8.94 24.85
CA GLN A 423 -0.73 9.23 24.89
C GLN A 423 -0.44 10.64 25.43
N LEU A 424 0.70 10.81 26.10
CA LEU A 424 1.18 12.14 26.53
C LEU A 424 2.02 12.79 25.41
N VAL A 425 1.50 13.86 24.84
CA VAL A 425 2.10 14.59 23.72
C VAL A 425 2.29 16.06 24.11
N ARG A 426 3.53 16.54 24.13
CA ARG A 426 3.87 17.94 24.49
C ARG A 426 3.16 18.43 25.78
N GLY A 427 3.10 17.57 26.80
CA GLY A 427 2.48 17.91 28.09
C GLY A 427 0.94 17.92 28.07
N ARG A 428 0.30 17.39 27.07
CA ARG A 428 -1.14 17.18 26.97
C ARG A 428 -1.44 15.68 26.79
N TRP A 429 -2.46 15.19 27.44
CA TRP A 429 -2.97 13.85 27.19
C TRP A 429 -3.90 13.90 25.98
N ILE A 430 -3.57 13.09 24.95
CA ILE A 430 -4.28 13.04 23.67
C ILE A 430 -4.80 11.62 23.45
N SER A 431 -6.09 11.47 23.19
CA SER A 431 -6.68 10.20 22.79
C SER A 431 -6.94 10.17 21.27
N LEU A 432 -6.89 8.96 20.71
CA LEU A 432 -7.20 8.68 19.32
C LEU A 432 -8.55 7.98 19.23
N ARG A 433 -9.42 8.42 18.32
CA ARG A 433 -10.54 7.65 17.82
C ARG A 433 -10.34 7.31 16.35
N TRP A 434 -10.48 6.04 16.00
CA TRP A 434 -10.16 5.56 14.66
C TRP A 434 -11.04 4.36 14.31
N THR A 435 -11.67 4.37 13.12
CA THR A 435 -12.61 3.31 12.69
C THR A 435 -11.96 1.92 12.69
N VAL A 436 -10.65 1.81 12.36
CA VAL A 436 -9.90 0.55 12.40
C VAL A 436 -9.87 -0.08 13.79
N LEU A 437 -9.87 0.71 14.86
CA LEU A 437 -9.87 0.20 16.25
C LEU A 437 -11.24 -0.28 16.71
N GLU A 438 -12.29 0.07 15.96
CA GLU A 438 -13.68 -0.27 16.25
C GLU A 438 -14.26 -1.31 15.26
N SER A 439 -13.52 -1.70 14.23
CA SER A 439 -13.89 -2.64 13.15
C SER A 439 -13.57 -4.12 13.49
N GLY A 440 -13.82 -5.06 12.59
CA GLY A 440 -13.45 -6.47 12.78
C GLY A 440 -14.22 -7.49 11.94
N ALA A 441 -15.26 -7.08 11.21
CA ALA A 441 -16.09 -7.99 10.40
C ALA A 441 -15.71 -8.05 8.91
N GLU A 442 -14.65 -7.37 8.48
CA GLU A 442 -14.26 -7.19 7.07
C GLU A 442 -14.07 -8.53 6.34
N GLY A 443 -13.45 -9.50 7.00
CA GLY A 443 -13.27 -10.85 6.44
C GLY A 443 -14.59 -11.56 6.13
N ALA A 444 -15.65 -11.30 6.91
CA ALA A 444 -16.97 -11.84 6.62
C ALA A 444 -17.57 -11.27 5.34
N GLY A 445 -17.36 -9.98 5.08
CA GLY A 445 -17.78 -9.32 3.83
C GLY A 445 -17.21 -10.03 2.60
N PHE A 446 -15.90 -10.31 2.60
CA PHE A 446 -15.25 -11.04 1.50
C PHE A 446 -15.76 -12.48 1.37
N ILE A 447 -15.98 -13.21 2.48
CA ILE A 447 -16.51 -14.57 2.41
C ILE A 447 -17.94 -14.57 1.84
N VAL A 448 -18.82 -13.69 2.32
CA VAL A 448 -20.19 -13.59 1.82
C VAL A 448 -20.21 -13.07 0.38
N GLY A 449 -19.44 -12.03 0.09
CA GLY A 449 -19.34 -11.45 -1.25
C GLY A 449 -18.80 -12.41 -2.30
N SER A 450 -17.97 -13.38 -1.92
CA SER A 450 -17.46 -14.41 -2.84
C SER A 450 -18.54 -15.35 -3.40
N HIS A 451 -19.71 -15.39 -2.78
CA HIS A 451 -20.89 -16.15 -3.24
C HIS A 451 -21.85 -15.31 -4.10
N ALA A 452 -21.61 -14.02 -4.21
CA ALA A 452 -22.46 -13.15 -5.02
C ALA A 452 -22.46 -13.57 -6.49
N ARG A 453 -23.59 -13.36 -7.15
CA ARG A 453 -23.80 -13.63 -8.58
C ARG A 453 -23.96 -12.35 -9.39
N THR A 454 -24.17 -11.23 -8.72
CA THR A 454 -24.31 -9.93 -9.35
C THR A 454 -23.37 -8.92 -8.66
N ALA A 455 -22.98 -7.90 -9.41
CA ALA A 455 -22.17 -6.81 -8.87
C ALA A 455 -22.87 -6.12 -7.69
N ARG A 456 -24.20 -6.00 -7.73
CA ARG A 456 -25.02 -5.43 -6.66
C ARG A 456 -25.00 -6.27 -5.39
N GLU A 457 -25.20 -7.60 -5.52
CA GLU A 457 -25.10 -8.51 -4.36
C GLU A 457 -23.73 -8.42 -3.67
N PHE A 458 -22.64 -8.31 -4.45
CA PHE A 458 -21.30 -8.14 -3.90
C PHE A 458 -21.19 -6.83 -3.11
N GLU A 459 -21.58 -5.70 -3.71
CA GLU A 459 -21.53 -4.38 -3.08
C GLU A 459 -22.38 -4.33 -1.80
N ASP A 460 -23.54 -4.98 -1.78
CA ASP A 460 -24.40 -5.02 -0.61
C ASP A 460 -23.85 -5.92 0.49
N ALA A 461 -23.22 -7.06 0.15
CA ALA A 461 -22.51 -7.91 1.11
C ALA A 461 -21.33 -7.18 1.77
N MET A 462 -20.57 -6.42 0.96
CA MET A 462 -19.49 -5.61 1.48
C MET A 462 -19.99 -4.47 2.36
N ALA A 463 -21.03 -3.75 1.95
CA ALA A 463 -21.62 -2.67 2.74
C ALA A 463 -22.18 -3.15 4.10
N ALA A 464 -22.68 -4.38 4.17
CA ALA A 464 -23.21 -4.96 5.40
C ALA A 464 -22.14 -5.32 6.44
N SER A 465 -20.89 -5.55 6.02
CA SER A 465 -19.86 -6.14 6.90
C SER A 465 -18.53 -5.39 6.90
N TYR A 466 -18.14 -4.76 5.80
CA TYR A 466 -16.85 -4.12 5.65
C TYR A 466 -16.86 -2.70 6.22
N GLN A 467 -15.97 -2.42 7.17
CA GLN A 467 -15.95 -1.16 7.92
C GLN A 467 -14.66 -0.35 7.72
N ALA A 468 -13.50 -1.02 7.72
CA ALA A 468 -12.21 -0.34 7.65
C ALA A 468 -11.09 -1.24 7.08
N PRO A 469 -10.11 -0.63 6.34
CA PRO A 469 -10.08 0.76 5.88
C PRO A 469 -11.12 1.04 4.80
N ALA A 470 -11.54 2.28 4.61
CA ALA A 470 -12.48 2.61 3.54
C ALA A 470 -11.86 2.32 2.15
N GLN A 471 -12.58 1.61 1.28
CA GLN A 471 -12.13 1.17 -0.03
C GLN A 471 -13.15 1.50 -1.13
N ASN A 472 -12.65 1.89 -2.30
CA ASN A 472 -13.47 1.97 -3.51
C ASN A 472 -13.56 0.57 -4.10
N MET A 473 -14.65 -0.12 -3.82
CA MET A 473 -14.90 -1.48 -4.28
C MET A 473 -15.53 -1.43 -5.65
N LEU A 474 -14.90 -2.10 -6.62
CA LEU A 474 -15.37 -2.22 -8.00
C LEU A 474 -15.74 -3.66 -8.25
N ALA A 475 -16.95 -3.89 -8.72
CA ALA A 475 -17.44 -5.19 -9.12
C ALA A 475 -18.05 -5.14 -10.53
N ALA A 476 -17.94 -6.26 -11.23
CA ALA A 476 -18.58 -6.45 -12.53
C ALA A 476 -19.22 -7.84 -12.58
N ASP A 477 -20.30 -8.00 -13.34
CA ASP A 477 -20.97 -9.29 -13.44
C ASP A 477 -21.21 -9.74 -14.89
N ARG A 478 -21.45 -11.04 -15.02
CA ARG A 478 -21.73 -11.70 -16.30
C ARG A 478 -23.04 -11.23 -16.96
N GLY A 479 -23.93 -10.60 -16.19
CA GLY A 479 -25.17 -10.00 -16.69
C GLY A 479 -24.93 -8.72 -17.49
N GLY A 480 -23.72 -8.17 -17.45
CA GLY A 480 -23.37 -6.96 -18.18
C GLY A 480 -23.21 -5.73 -17.29
N HIS A 481 -23.40 -5.86 -15.97
CA HIS A 481 -23.43 -4.76 -15.03
C HIS A 481 -22.05 -4.46 -14.44
N ILE A 482 -21.81 -3.18 -14.18
CA ILE A 482 -20.62 -2.67 -13.50
C ILE A 482 -21.03 -1.78 -12.32
N ALA A 483 -20.40 -1.95 -11.17
CA ALA A 483 -20.72 -1.20 -9.96
C ALA A 483 -19.44 -0.77 -9.24
N ILE A 484 -19.44 0.41 -8.61
CA ILE A 484 -18.43 0.86 -7.68
C ILE A 484 -19.09 1.51 -6.48
N ARG A 485 -18.58 1.21 -5.27
CA ARG A 485 -18.99 1.88 -4.03
C ARG A 485 -17.78 2.16 -3.17
N SER A 486 -17.69 3.38 -2.66
CA SER A 486 -16.70 3.71 -1.63
C SER A 486 -17.19 3.16 -0.29
N THR A 487 -16.86 1.89 -0.03
CA THR A 487 -17.35 1.12 1.11
C THR A 487 -16.45 1.31 2.32
N GLY A 488 -17.04 1.66 3.45
CA GLY A 488 -16.33 1.87 4.69
C GLY A 488 -17.21 2.54 5.74
N ARG A 489 -16.63 2.85 6.87
CA ARG A 489 -17.28 3.56 7.94
C ARG A 489 -16.83 5.01 7.93
N TYR A 490 -17.77 5.94 7.75
CA TYR A 490 -17.54 7.37 7.65
C TYR A 490 -18.16 8.10 8.85
N PRO A 491 -17.36 8.57 9.81
CA PRO A 491 -17.88 9.22 11.01
C PRO A 491 -18.59 10.54 10.71
N ILE A 492 -19.77 10.75 11.30
CA ILE A 492 -20.44 12.05 11.32
C ILE A 492 -19.86 12.85 12.48
N ARG A 493 -19.10 13.91 12.16
CA ARG A 493 -18.44 14.78 13.12
C ARG A 493 -19.32 15.97 13.51
N PRO A 494 -19.18 16.50 14.75
CA PRO A 494 -19.87 17.72 15.14
C PRO A 494 -19.28 18.94 14.41
N GLY A 495 -20.06 19.56 13.58
CA GLY A 495 -19.67 20.78 12.83
C GLY A 495 -19.05 20.49 11.44
N THR A 496 -19.16 21.50 10.57
CA THR A 496 -18.67 21.42 9.19
C THR A 496 -17.14 21.53 9.16
N GLY A 497 -16.46 20.60 8.47
CA GLY A 497 -14.99 20.59 8.33
C GLY A 497 -14.23 20.24 9.62
N ALA A 498 -14.90 19.60 10.57
CA ALA A 498 -14.37 19.37 11.91
C ALA A 498 -13.26 18.29 11.97
N GLY A 499 -13.02 17.48 10.92
CA GLY A 499 -12.03 16.42 10.95
C GLY A 499 -10.57 16.88 11.08
N SER A 500 -10.27 18.12 10.71
CA SER A 500 -8.90 18.68 10.70
C SER A 500 -8.51 19.42 11.98
N VAL A 501 -9.22 19.23 13.09
CA VAL A 501 -8.98 19.95 14.36
C VAL A 501 -8.73 18.99 15.51
N LEU A 502 -8.08 19.51 16.53
CA LEU A 502 -7.93 18.82 17.80
C LEU A 502 -9.18 19.06 18.65
N PHE A 503 -9.96 18.00 18.88
CA PHE A 503 -11.22 18.09 19.60
C PHE A 503 -11.03 18.28 21.12
N ASP A 504 -12.01 18.90 21.77
CA ASP A 504 -12.10 19.01 23.22
C ASP A 504 -12.64 17.70 23.81
N GLY A 505 -11.76 16.86 24.34
CA GLY A 505 -12.10 15.56 24.94
C GLY A 505 -12.91 15.66 26.22
N THR A 506 -13.02 16.86 26.82
CA THR A 506 -13.83 17.06 28.06
C THR A 506 -15.34 17.15 27.76
N LYS A 507 -15.73 17.12 26.49
CA LYS A 507 -17.13 17.26 26.05
C LYS A 507 -17.58 16.07 25.23
N SER A 508 -18.68 15.43 25.60
CA SER A 508 -19.32 14.38 24.78
C SER A 508 -19.88 14.93 23.45
N ALA A 509 -20.21 16.21 23.41
CA ALA A 509 -20.61 16.89 22.15
C ALA A 509 -19.52 16.91 21.08
N SER A 510 -18.25 16.65 21.45
CA SER A 510 -17.13 16.48 20.52
C SER A 510 -17.05 15.08 19.90
N ASP A 511 -17.79 14.10 20.43
CA ASP A 511 -17.77 12.72 19.94
C ASP A 511 -18.47 12.60 18.56
N TRP A 512 -18.11 11.57 17.82
CA TRP A 512 -18.84 11.21 16.60
C TRP A 512 -20.31 10.98 16.89
N GLN A 513 -21.16 11.57 16.05
CA GLN A 513 -22.61 11.51 16.19
C GLN A 513 -23.25 10.31 15.46
N GLY A 514 -22.45 9.35 15.10
CA GLY A 514 -22.79 8.15 14.35
C GLY A 514 -21.95 8.01 13.09
N ASP A 515 -22.41 7.15 12.19
CA ASP A 515 -21.78 6.90 10.89
C ASP A 515 -22.75 7.29 9.77
N ALA A 516 -22.20 7.75 8.65
CA ALA A 516 -23.00 8.08 7.47
C ALA A 516 -23.74 6.83 6.94
N PRO A 517 -25.02 6.95 6.60
CA PRO A 517 -25.77 5.84 6.04
C PRO A 517 -25.24 5.43 4.66
N VAL A 518 -25.38 4.15 4.30
CA VAL A 518 -24.90 3.59 3.02
C VAL A 518 -25.40 4.36 1.79
N GLY A 519 -26.60 4.96 1.87
CA GLY A 519 -27.18 5.76 0.79
C GLY A 519 -26.38 7.04 0.48
N ASP A 520 -25.63 7.56 1.45
CA ASP A 520 -24.78 8.77 1.30
C ASP A 520 -23.36 8.45 0.85
N TRP A 521 -23.00 7.17 0.76
CA TRP A 521 -21.66 6.78 0.30
C TRP A 521 -21.53 7.01 -1.21
N PRO A 522 -20.35 7.44 -1.70
CA PRO A 522 -20.12 7.53 -3.14
C PRO A 522 -20.30 6.18 -3.80
N GLN A 523 -21.19 6.10 -4.79
CA GLN A 523 -21.51 4.87 -5.49
C GLN A 523 -22.06 5.14 -6.89
N ALA A 524 -21.80 4.23 -7.82
CA ALA A 524 -22.35 4.25 -9.15
C ALA A 524 -22.66 2.83 -9.63
N PHE A 525 -23.73 2.69 -10.37
CA PHE A 525 -24.18 1.46 -10.98
C PHE A 525 -24.59 1.75 -12.42
N ASP A 526 -23.99 1.04 -13.38
CA ASP A 526 -24.24 1.15 -14.82
C ASP A 526 -24.31 2.60 -15.32
N PRO A 527 -23.24 3.41 -15.11
CA PRO A 527 -23.27 4.80 -15.57
C PRO A 527 -23.39 4.88 -17.09
N SER A 528 -24.04 5.92 -17.59
CA SER A 528 -24.27 6.14 -19.02
C SER A 528 -23.00 6.20 -19.87
N GLN A 529 -21.85 6.54 -19.27
CA GLN A 529 -20.54 6.50 -19.93
C GLN A 529 -20.06 5.07 -20.24
N GLY A 530 -20.65 4.04 -19.64
CA GLY A 530 -20.34 2.62 -19.90
C GLY A 530 -19.03 2.13 -19.34
N TYR A 531 -18.40 2.88 -18.42
CA TYR A 531 -17.20 2.45 -17.67
C TYR A 531 -17.16 3.10 -16.28
N LEU A 532 -16.41 2.48 -15.39
CA LEU A 532 -16.07 2.98 -14.06
C LEU A 532 -14.56 2.85 -13.85
N ALA A 533 -13.93 3.84 -13.22
CA ALA A 533 -12.50 3.81 -12.95
C ALA A 533 -12.16 4.47 -11.62
N SER A 534 -11.25 3.85 -10.89
CA SER A 534 -10.62 4.46 -9.72
C SER A 534 -9.10 4.32 -9.79
N ALA A 535 -8.43 5.45 -9.60
CA ALA A 535 -6.99 5.54 -9.39
C ALA A 535 -6.67 6.29 -8.08
N ASN A 536 -7.49 6.09 -7.04
CA ASN A 536 -7.47 6.77 -5.75
C ASN A 536 -7.75 8.28 -5.81
N GLN A 537 -8.41 8.77 -6.86
CA GLN A 537 -8.85 10.15 -6.95
C GLN A 537 -10.05 10.41 -6.01
N GLN A 538 -10.48 11.65 -5.94
CA GLN A 538 -11.64 12.04 -5.13
C GLN A 538 -12.87 11.18 -5.43
N PRO A 539 -13.54 10.62 -4.41
CA PRO A 539 -14.58 9.62 -4.65
C PRO A 539 -15.86 10.20 -5.26
N ILE A 540 -16.19 11.45 -4.95
CA ILE A 540 -17.39 12.14 -5.43
C ILE A 540 -17.10 13.62 -5.68
N ASP A 541 -17.79 14.25 -6.60
CA ASP A 541 -17.77 15.71 -6.77
C ASP A 541 -18.20 16.38 -5.46
N PRO A 542 -17.40 17.31 -4.88
CA PRO A 542 -17.71 17.97 -3.61
C PRO A 542 -19.07 18.66 -3.58
N ARG A 543 -19.55 19.12 -4.77
CA ARG A 543 -20.87 19.77 -4.89
C ARG A 543 -22.04 18.79 -4.75
N ALA A 544 -21.80 17.49 -4.87
CA ALA A 544 -22.78 16.43 -4.73
C ALA A 544 -22.59 15.60 -3.45
N ALA A 545 -21.54 15.85 -2.68
CA ALA A 545 -21.24 15.10 -1.47
C ALA A 545 -22.20 15.46 -0.34
N HIS A 546 -22.79 14.45 0.31
CA HIS A 546 -23.65 14.60 1.49
C HIS A 546 -22.88 14.48 2.80
N ILE A 547 -21.65 13.94 2.75
CA ILE A 547 -20.76 13.77 3.90
C ILE A 547 -19.39 14.33 3.59
N TRP A 548 -18.67 14.74 4.63
CA TRP A 548 -17.28 15.14 4.51
C TRP A 548 -16.38 13.91 4.56
N PHE A 549 -15.51 13.79 3.56
CA PHE A 549 -14.56 12.68 3.48
C PHE A 549 -13.19 13.03 4.02
N GLY A 550 -12.76 14.29 3.89
CA GLY A 550 -11.40 14.73 4.13
C GLY A 550 -10.37 13.90 3.36
N GLY A 551 -9.26 14.40 3.06
CA GLY A 551 -8.24 13.61 2.41
C GLY A 551 -7.36 14.42 1.47
N SER A 552 -6.44 13.72 0.81
CA SER A 552 -5.61 14.31 -0.24
C SER A 552 -5.60 13.36 -1.42
N TRP A 553 -6.15 13.80 -2.54
CA TRP A 553 -6.34 12.97 -3.73
C TRP A 553 -5.50 13.46 -4.90
N ASP A 554 -4.65 12.55 -5.41
CA ASP A 554 -3.84 12.79 -6.61
C ASP A 554 -4.68 12.51 -7.87
N PRO A 555 -4.91 13.52 -8.76
CA PRO A 555 -5.80 13.35 -9.91
C PRO A 555 -5.12 12.75 -11.14
N TRP A 556 -3.78 12.66 -11.18
CA TRP A 556 -3.02 12.46 -12.42
C TRP A 556 -3.30 11.13 -13.10
N ARG A 557 -3.35 10.05 -12.32
CA ARG A 557 -3.66 8.72 -12.84
C ARG A 557 -5.11 8.60 -13.29
N ALA A 558 -6.02 9.27 -12.57
CA ALA A 558 -7.44 9.31 -12.93
C ALA A 558 -7.66 10.07 -14.24
N LEU A 559 -7.02 11.22 -14.43
CA LEU A 559 -7.03 11.94 -15.69
C LEU A 559 -6.61 11.03 -16.85
N ARG A 560 -5.52 10.28 -16.67
CA ARG A 560 -4.98 9.42 -17.72
C ARG A 560 -5.87 8.22 -18.04
N ILE A 561 -6.37 7.49 -17.03
CA ILE A 561 -7.24 6.32 -17.29
C ILE A 561 -8.58 6.74 -17.90
N ASN A 562 -9.17 7.84 -17.42
CA ASN A 562 -10.41 8.34 -17.99
C ASN A 562 -10.21 8.90 -19.41
N GLU A 563 -9.06 9.50 -19.72
CA GLU A 563 -8.71 9.89 -21.08
C GLU A 563 -8.70 8.68 -22.03
N LEU A 564 -8.01 7.59 -21.63
CA LEU A 564 -7.92 6.37 -22.43
C LEU A 564 -9.29 5.72 -22.63
N LEU A 565 -10.07 5.58 -21.55
CA LEU A 565 -11.40 4.97 -21.62
C LEU A 565 -12.43 5.83 -22.36
N ARG A 566 -12.32 7.17 -22.33
CA ARG A 566 -13.18 8.05 -23.13
C ARG A 566 -12.88 7.94 -24.62
N ALA A 567 -11.60 7.84 -24.95
CA ALA A 567 -11.16 7.78 -26.35
C ALA A 567 -11.53 6.47 -27.06
N ASP A 568 -11.73 5.39 -26.28
CA ASP A 568 -12.00 4.05 -26.83
C ASP A 568 -13.43 3.60 -26.54
N SER A 569 -14.19 3.31 -27.58
CA SER A 569 -15.58 2.81 -27.51
C SER A 569 -15.69 1.29 -27.74
N SER A 570 -14.58 0.58 -27.95
CA SER A 570 -14.53 -0.85 -28.28
C SER A 570 -13.31 -1.53 -27.62
N VAL A 571 -13.21 -1.36 -26.30
CA VAL A 571 -12.06 -1.76 -25.50
C VAL A 571 -11.83 -3.28 -25.59
N THR A 572 -10.59 -3.66 -25.85
CA THR A 572 -10.15 -5.05 -25.91
C THR A 572 -9.49 -5.50 -24.60
N VAL A 573 -9.39 -6.83 -24.40
CA VAL A 573 -8.63 -7.40 -23.27
C VAL A 573 -7.16 -6.96 -23.30
N ASP A 574 -6.57 -6.83 -24.48
CA ASP A 574 -5.16 -6.41 -24.61
C ASP A 574 -4.95 -4.95 -24.24
N GLU A 575 -5.89 -4.07 -24.57
CA GLU A 575 -5.88 -2.67 -24.13
C GLU A 575 -6.06 -2.57 -22.60
N MET A 576 -6.96 -3.37 -22.00
CA MET A 576 -7.08 -3.43 -20.53
C MET A 576 -5.74 -3.76 -19.85
N ARG A 577 -4.93 -4.67 -20.42
CA ARG A 577 -3.58 -4.99 -19.93
C ARG A 577 -2.58 -3.86 -20.18
N GLN A 578 -2.62 -3.24 -21.36
CA GLN A 578 -1.73 -2.13 -21.74
C GLN A 578 -1.96 -0.91 -20.83
N PHE A 579 -3.21 -0.62 -20.48
CA PHE A 579 -3.54 0.49 -19.59
C PHE A 579 -2.91 0.33 -18.20
N GLN A 580 -2.80 -0.88 -17.67
CA GLN A 580 -2.13 -1.14 -16.37
C GLN A 580 -0.63 -0.78 -16.38
N THR A 581 -0.03 -0.72 -17.54
CA THR A 581 1.39 -0.42 -17.71
C THR A 581 1.64 0.84 -18.52
N ASP A 582 0.61 1.65 -18.77
CA ASP A 582 0.76 2.91 -19.54
C ASP A 582 1.73 3.86 -18.83
N PRO A 583 2.83 4.27 -19.48
CA PRO A 583 3.80 5.21 -18.94
C PRO A 583 3.46 6.69 -19.24
N GLY A 584 2.31 6.98 -19.85
CA GLY A 584 1.86 8.33 -20.17
C GLY A 584 1.56 9.17 -18.93
N SER A 585 1.80 10.46 -18.99
CA SER A 585 1.68 11.36 -17.85
C SER A 585 0.82 12.58 -18.13
N ALA A 586 -0.42 12.57 -17.69
CA ALA A 586 -1.30 13.74 -17.71
C ALA A 586 -0.69 14.94 -16.95
N ARG A 587 0.12 14.68 -15.91
CA ARG A 587 0.85 15.73 -15.19
C ARG A 587 1.86 16.43 -16.10
N ALA A 588 2.67 15.68 -16.84
CA ALA A 588 3.64 16.25 -17.77
C ALA A 588 2.94 17.01 -18.91
N ASP A 589 1.80 16.51 -19.39
CA ASP A 589 1.02 17.16 -20.45
C ASP A 589 0.56 18.56 -20.04
N LEU A 590 0.21 18.76 -18.78
CA LEU A 590 -0.25 20.02 -18.24
C LEU A 590 0.91 20.96 -17.86
N PHE A 591 2.01 20.46 -17.30
CA PHE A 591 3.12 21.29 -16.81
C PHE A 591 4.15 21.67 -17.86
N VAL A 592 4.55 20.77 -18.76
CA VAL A 592 5.58 21.04 -19.77
C VAL A 592 5.30 22.30 -20.59
N PRO A 593 4.06 22.57 -21.04
CA PRO A 593 3.76 23.82 -21.75
C PRO A 593 4.06 25.10 -20.94
N PHE A 594 3.95 25.08 -19.62
CA PHE A 594 4.31 26.24 -18.78
C PHE A 594 5.82 26.47 -18.78
N PHE A 595 6.63 25.44 -18.60
CA PHE A 595 8.10 25.54 -18.68
C PHE A 595 8.57 26.09 -20.04
N LEU A 596 8.00 25.58 -21.15
CA LEU A 596 8.38 26.04 -22.50
C LEU A 596 7.99 27.50 -22.73
N ARG A 597 6.79 27.91 -22.32
CA ARG A 597 6.37 29.33 -22.43
C ARG A 597 7.21 30.25 -21.54
N ALA A 598 7.53 29.83 -20.31
CA ALA A 598 8.37 30.60 -19.42
C ALA A 598 9.78 30.79 -20.01
N ALA A 599 10.39 29.72 -20.54
CA ALA A 599 11.70 29.81 -21.19
C ALA A 599 11.70 30.79 -22.38
N GLN A 600 10.66 30.76 -23.24
CA GLN A 600 10.50 31.71 -24.35
C GLN A 600 10.35 33.16 -23.88
N ARG A 601 9.52 33.41 -22.89
CA ARG A 601 9.26 34.78 -22.39
C ARG A 601 10.47 35.38 -21.68
N VAL A 602 11.19 34.58 -20.86
CA VAL A 602 12.40 35.04 -20.18
C VAL A 602 13.51 35.32 -21.18
N ALA A 603 13.69 34.48 -22.20
CA ALA A 603 14.65 34.71 -23.27
C ALA A 603 14.30 35.99 -24.06
N ALA A 604 13.03 36.21 -24.37
CA ALA A 604 12.59 37.43 -25.09
C ALA A 604 12.80 38.73 -24.32
N ARG A 605 12.78 38.66 -22.97
CA ARG A 605 13.07 39.81 -22.09
C ARG A 605 14.59 40.10 -21.97
N GLY A 606 15.45 39.21 -22.51
CA GLY A 606 16.90 39.27 -22.25
C GLY A 606 17.26 39.06 -20.79
N ALA A 607 16.35 38.45 -20.02
CA ALA A 607 16.51 38.21 -18.60
C ALA A 607 16.92 36.74 -18.33
N GLY A 608 17.41 36.46 -17.12
CA GLY A 608 17.73 35.11 -16.65
C GLY A 608 19.23 34.74 -16.76
N ALA A 609 19.65 33.92 -15.82
CA ALA A 609 21.00 33.35 -15.78
C ALA A 609 21.14 32.23 -16.84
N ASN A 610 22.21 32.24 -17.62
CA ASN A 610 22.56 31.20 -18.58
C ASN A 610 21.52 30.95 -19.72
N PRO A 611 21.27 31.92 -20.63
CA PRO A 611 20.28 31.78 -21.69
C PRO A 611 20.50 30.53 -22.59
N ALA A 612 21.75 30.19 -22.89
CA ALA A 612 22.10 29.00 -23.68
C ALA A 612 21.72 27.70 -22.98
N VAL A 613 21.88 27.63 -21.65
CA VAL A 613 21.45 26.47 -20.85
C VAL A 613 19.93 26.36 -20.80
N LEU A 614 19.22 27.48 -20.65
CA LEU A 614 17.76 27.51 -20.67
C LEU A 614 17.18 27.00 -22.00
N GLU A 615 17.78 27.46 -23.11
CA GLU A 615 17.39 27.02 -24.47
C GLU A 615 17.64 25.50 -24.64
N GLU A 616 18.80 24.99 -24.18
CA GLU A 616 19.11 23.55 -24.27
C GLU A 616 18.14 22.72 -23.43
N ALA A 617 17.86 23.14 -22.20
CA ALA A 617 16.92 22.46 -21.30
C ALA A 617 15.49 22.48 -21.87
N ALA A 618 15.03 23.62 -22.38
CA ALA A 618 13.73 23.74 -23.03
C ALA A 618 13.61 22.83 -24.25
N ARG A 619 14.68 22.70 -25.03
CA ARG A 619 14.73 21.78 -26.18
C ARG A 619 14.58 20.33 -25.78
N VAL A 620 15.22 19.89 -24.68
CA VAL A 620 15.04 18.52 -24.14
C VAL A 620 13.59 18.26 -23.78
N LEU A 621 12.92 19.17 -23.08
CA LEU A 621 11.49 19.01 -22.72
C LEU A 621 10.57 19.08 -23.95
N ALA A 622 10.88 19.90 -24.94
CA ALA A 622 10.07 20.03 -26.16
C ALA A 622 10.09 18.75 -27.01
N HIS A 623 11.20 18.02 -27.05
CA HIS A 623 11.32 16.76 -27.80
C HIS A 623 10.87 15.52 -26.99
N TRP A 624 10.56 15.67 -25.71
CA TRP A 624 10.07 14.57 -24.89
C TRP A 624 8.59 14.27 -25.20
N ASP A 625 8.29 12.98 -25.42
CA ASP A 625 6.94 12.47 -25.70
C ASP A 625 6.02 12.38 -24.45
N ARG A 626 6.51 12.82 -23.27
CA ARG A 626 5.82 12.80 -21.97
C ARG A 626 5.46 11.40 -21.46
N ARG A 627 6.23 10.42 -21.90
CA ARG A 627 6.11 9.03 -21.48
C ARG A 627 7.34 8.60 -20.66
N TYR A 628 7.09 7.88 -19.58
CA TYR A 628 8.13 7.38 -18.67
C TYR A 628 8.55 5.97 -19.07
N THR A 629 8.99 5.78 -20.30
CA THR A 629 9.57 4.50 -20.74
C THR A 629 10.99 4.35 -20.21
N THR A 630 11.48 3.13 -20.07
CA THR A 630 12.81 2.85 -19.48
C THR A 630 13.96 3.53 -20.21
N THR A 631 13.83 3.77 -21.53
CA THR A 631 14.86 4.41 -22.38
C THR A 631 14.66 5.92 -22.55
N ASN A 632 13.57 6.48 -22.00
CA ASN A 632 13.28 7.90 -22.14
C ASN A 632 14.23 8.75 -21.30
N THR A 633 14.69 9.88 -21.85
CA THR A 633 15.67 10.77 -21.22
C THR A 633 15.09 12.10 -20.74
N GLY A 634 13.90 12.51 -21.24
CA GLY A 634 13.26 13.79 -20.89
C GLY A 634 12.57 13.75 -19.50
N ALA A 635 12.10 12.58 -19.09
CA ALA A 635 11.40 12.39 -17.82
C ALA A 635 12.25 12.82 -16.60
N VAL A 636 13.55 12.54 -16.66
CA VAL A 636 14.49 12.88 -15.56
C VAL A 636 14.60 14.39 -15.37
N LEU A 637 14.68 15.15 -16.47
CA LEU A 637 14.74 16.61 -16.41
C LEU A 637 13.41 17.19 -15.92
N PHE A 638 12.28 16.66 -16.40
CA PHE A 638 10.96 17.11 -15.95
C PHE A 638 10.74 16.93 -14.45
N GLU A 639 11.04 15.75 -13.91
CA GLU A 639 10.91 15.51 -12.46
C GLU A 639 11.85 16.41 -11.65
N ALA A 640 13.07 16.62 -12.12
CA ALA A 640 14.02 17.54 -11.47
C ALA A 640 13.51 18.98 -11.51
N ALA A 641 13.04 19.46 -12.67
CA ALA A 641 12.53 20.81 -12.84
C ALA A 641 11.28 21.07 -11.97
N LEU A 642 10.35 20.12 -11.95
CA LEU A 642 9.13 20.25 -11.13
C LEU A 642 9.46 20.29 -9.64
N ARG A 643 10.45 19.49 -9.19
CA ARG A 643 10.92 19.51 -7.81
C ARG A 643 11.62 20.83 -7.45
N GLU A 644 12.51 21.32 -8.30
CA GLU A 644 13.17 22.63 -8.07
C GLU A 644 12.12 23.75 -8.04
N THR A 645 11.13 23.73 -8.94
CA THR A 645 10.00 24.69 -8.90
C THR A 645 9.29 24.65 -7.55
N ALA A 646 8.97 23.45 -7.03
CA ALA A 646 8.33 23.33 -5.73
C ALA A 646 9.24 23.83 -4.58
N VAL A 647 10.55 23.69 -4.69
CA VAL A 647 11.52 24.19 -3.69
C VAL A 647 11.60 25.70 -3.72
N GLU A 648 11.69 26.33 -4.90
CA GLU A 648 11.78 27.78 -5.05
C GLU A 648 10.43 28.48 -4.74
N THR A 649 9.28 27.84 -5.06
CA THR A 649 7.93 28.38 -4.85
C THR A 649 7.46 28.30 -3.40
N TRP A 650 7.82 27.24 -2.65
CA TRP A 650 7.31 27.00 -1.30
C TRP A 650 8.38 27.19 -0.21
N ASP A 651 9.25 28.20 -0.39
CA ASP A 651 10.36 28.49 0.53
C ASP A 651 9.84 29.01 1.88
N GLU A 652 8.70 29.74 1.94
CA GLU A 652 8.05 30.15 3.20
C GLU A 652 7.57 28.96 4.04
N LEU A 653 7.18 27.87 3.38
CA LEU A 653 6.85 26.62 4.07
C LEU A 653 8.11 25.91 4.56
N ASN A 654 9.29 26.25 4.06
CA ASN A 654 10.55 25.54 4.29
C ASN A 654 11.72 26.47 4.66
N PRO A 655 11.54 27.36 5.68
CA PRO A 655 12.51 28.43 5.98
C PRO A 655 13.88 27.94 6.43
N HIS A 656 14.03 26.64 6.76
CA HIS A 656 15.30 26.05 7.19
C HIS A 656 15.52 24.72 6.46
N ALA A 657 16.75 24.46 6.04
CA ALA A 657 17.14 23.26 5.30
C ALA A 657 17.10 21.97 6.15
N ASP A 658 16.99 22.09 7.46
CA ASP A 658 17.02 21.01 8.44
C ASP A 658 15.58 20.55 8.77
N GLY A 659 15.24 19.36 8.39
CA GLY A 659 13.96 18.74 8.70
C GLY A 659 13.20 18.21 7.49
N ARG A 660 11.99 17.71 7.75
CA ARG A 660 11.07 17.26 6.68
C ARG A 660 10.53 18.50 5.96
N ARG A 661 10.84 18.60 4.67
CA ARG A 661 10.25 19.63 3.81
C ARG A 661 8.76 19.38 3.62
N LEU A 662 8.00 20.48 3.55
CA LEU A 662 6.57 20.46 3.35
C LEU A 662 6.25 21.06 1.97
N PHE A 663 5.58 20.28 1.14
CA PHE A 663 5.18 20.71 -0.19
C PHE A 663 3.68 20.46 -0.40
N PRO A 664 2.91 21.45 -0.84
CA PRO A 664 1.60 21.27 -1.42
C PRO A 664 1.63 20.28 -2.59
N SER A 665 0.48 19.69 -2.91
CA SER A 665 0.37 18.75 -4.03
C SER A 665 0.68 19.43 -5.36
N SER A 666 1.13 18.67 -6.34
CA SER A 666 1.35 19.23 -7.68
C SER A 666 0.05 19.69 -8.36
N ALA A 667 -1.12 19.25 -7.89
CA ALA A 667 -2.41 19.80 -8.35
C ALA A 667 -2.59 21.25 -7.87
N VAL A 668 -2.23 21.55 -6.61
CA VAL A 668 -2.20 22.93 -6.08
C VAL A 668 -1.12 23.78 -6.75
N LEU A 669 0.03 23.20 -7.06
CA LEU A 669 1.05 23.91 -7.85
C LEU A 669 0.53 24.26 -9.25
N LEU A 670 -0.23 23.36 -9.90
CA LEU A 670 -0.85 23.66 -11.20
C LEU A 670 -1.93 24.76 -11.07
N GLU A 671 -2.70 24.75 -10.01
CA GLU A 671 -3.63 25.86 -9.72
C GLU A 671 -2.91 27.20 -9.61
N LEU A 672 -1.78 27.26 -8.88
CA LEU A 672 -0.93 28.44 -8.76
C LEU A 672 -0.39 28.90 -10.13
N MET A 673 -0.16 28.00 -11.09
CA MET A 673 0.29 28.35 -12.45
C MET A 673 -0.68 29.30 -13.17
N SER A 674 -1.95 29.36 -12.76
CA SER A 674 -2.94 30.28 -13.34
C SER A 674 -2.73 31.74 -12.93
N ASP A 675 -2.10 32.01 -11.77
CA ASP A 675 -1.78 33.34 -11.26
C ASP A 675 -0.27 33.64 -11.37
N SER A 676 0.13 34.33 -12.42
CA SER A 676 1.55 34.60 -12.70
C SER A 676 2.19 35.64 -11.79
N ALA A 677 1.38 36.38 -11.02
CA ALA A 677 1.83 37.46 -10.12
C ALA A 677 1.56 37.11 -8.63
N SER A 678 1.29 35.86 -8.31
CA SER A 678 1.09 35.46 -6.93
C SER A 678 2.35 35.72 -6.10
N ALA A 679 2.16 36.12 -4.83
CA ALA A 679 3.24 36.32 -3.88
C ALA A 679 4.04 35.03 -3.57
N TRP A 680 3.50 33.86 -3.88
CA TRP A 680 4.18 32.58 -3.73
C TRP A 680 5.29 32.33 -4.75
N TRP A 681 5.42 33.17 -5.79
CA TRP A 681 6.52 33.08 -6.78
C TRP A 681 7.79 33.79 -6.32
N ASP A 682 7.73 34.60 -5.27
CA ASP A 682 8.88 35.36 -4.75
C ASP A 682 9.76 34.44 -3.87
N ASP A 683 10.89 33.97 -4.39
CA ASP A 683 11.87 33.23 -3.60
C ASP A 683 12.61 34.17 -2.63
N ARG A 684 12.27 34.16 -1.37
CA ARG A 684 12.85 34.99 -0.31
C ARG A 684 14.35 34.75 -0.08
N ASN A 685 14.92 33.72 -0.67
CA ASN A 685 16.36 33.46 -0.59
C ASN A 685 17.13 34.26 -1.65
N THR A 686 16.44 34.97 -2.58
CA THR A 686 17.02 35.87 -3.58
C THR A 686 16.71 37.33 -3.24
N PRO A 687 17.50 38.30 -3.72
CA PRO A 687 17.22 39.74 -3.56
C PRO A 687 16.22 40.29 -4.58
N ALA A 688 15.83 39.53 -5.56
CA ALA A 688 14.88 39.89 -6.63
C ALA A 688 13.47 39.48 -6.23
N VAL A 689 12.46 40.14 -6.78
CA VAL A 689 11.07 39.69 -6.69
C VAL A 689 10.77 38.96 -7.97
N GLU A 690 10.53 37.68 -7.87
CA GLU A 690 10.29 36.80 -9.03
C GLU A 690 8.80 36.75 -9.38
N ASP A 691 8.53 36.56 -10.69
CA ASP A 691 7.25 36.11 -11.22
C ASP A 691 7.29 34.60 -11.56
N ARG A 692 6.13 34.00 -11.84
CA ARG A 692 6.03 32.58 -12.24
C ARG A 692 7.04 32.20 -13.31
N ASP A 693 7.16 33.04 -14.38
CA ASP A 693 7.99 32.72 -15.54
C ASP A 693 9.50 32.74 -15.15
N ALA A 694 9.89 33.61 -14.21
CA ALA A 694 11.25 33.67 -13.67
C ALA A 694 11.58 32.42 -12.85
N ILE A 695 10.70 32.01 -11.92
CA ILE A 695 10.86 30.77 -11.13
C ILE A 695 10.94 29.56 -12.02
N LEU A 696 10.04 29.40 -13.00
CA LEU A 696 10.05 28.23 -13.90
C LEU A 696 11.33 28.16 -14.75
N ALA A 697 11.83 29.30 -15.20
CA ALA A 697 13.08 29.36 -15.98
C ALA A 697 14.29 29.04 -15.10
N SER A 698 14.37 29.60 -13.90
CA SER A 698 15.48 29.36 -12.95
C SER A 698 15.49 27.89 -12.51
N SER A 699 14.35 27.34 -12.12
CA SER A 699 14.19 25.93 -11.75
C SER A 699 14.60 24.98 -12.88
N LEU A 700 14.23 25.30 -14.14
CA LEU A 700 14.61 24.48 -15.30
C LEU A 700 16.12 24.50 -15.54
N VAL A 701 16.77 25.66 -15.40
CA VAL A 701 18.24 25.80 -15.51
C VAL A 701 18.93 25.02 -14.39
N SER A 702 18.50 25.21 -13.15
CA SER A 702 19.05 24.56 -11.97
C SER A 702 18.95 23.04 -12.08
N ALA A 703 17.75 22.53 -12.44
CA ALA A 703 17.50 21.12 -12.68
C ALA A 703 18.37 20.53 -13.79
N PHE A 704 18.49 21.24 -14.92
CA PHE A 704 19.32 20.79 -16.05
C PHE A 704 20.81 20.68 -15.67
N LEU A 705 21.36 21.69 -14.99
CA LEU A 705 22.75 21.69 -14.54
C LEU A 705 23.00 20.58 -13.50
N ALA A 706 22.08 20.37 -12.56
CA ALA A 706 22.16 19.30 -11.58
C ALA A 706 22.10 17.91 -12.23
N THR A 707 21.16 17.71 -13.17
CA THR A 707 20.99 16.45 -13.91
C THR A 707 22.24 16.15 -14.74
N ARG A 708 22.78 17.16 -15.44
CA ARG A 708 24.02 17.03 -16.22
C ARG A 708 25.22 16.66 -15.35
N ARG A 709 25.35 17.25 -14.17
CA ARG A 709 26.43 16.89 -13.21
C ARG A 709 26.30 15.44 -12.72
N SER A 710 25.07 14.98 -12.44
CA SER A 710 24.83 13.66 -11.87
C SER A 710 24.88 12.53 -12.89
N TYR A 711 24.43 12.78 -14.12
CA TYR A 711 24.14 11.74 -15.11
C TYR A 711 24.85 11.96 -16.45
N GLY A 712 25.69 12.99 -16.60
CA GLY A 712 26.47 13.27 -17.80
C GLY A 712 25.73 14.09 -18.84
N ALA A 713 26.14 13.97 -20.11
CA ALA A 713 25.62 14.78 -21.21
C ALA A 713 24.11 14.54 -21.45
N PRO A 714 23.33 15.60 -21.79
CA PRO A 714 21.91 15.48 -22.10
C PRO A 714 21.65 14.49 -23.23
N GLY A 715 20.58 13.68 -23.12
CA GLY A 715 20.24 12.66 -24.10
C GLY A 715 21.18 11.46 -24.14
N GLY A 716 22.23 11.42 -23.31
CA GLY A 716 23.09 10.25 -23.14
C GLY A 716 22.40 9.16 -22.32
N SER A 717 22.96 7.95 -22.38
CA SER A 717 22.39 6.78 -21.68
C SER A 717 22.35 6.92 -20.16
N GLY A 718 23.06 7.88 -19.55
CA GLY A 718 22.95 8.21 -18.13
C GLY A 718 21.63 8.86 -17.75
N TRP A 719 20.91 9.44 -18.71
CA TRP A 719 19.59 10.06 -18.52
C TRP A 719 18.42 9.09 -18.75
N GLU A 720 18.68 7.85 -19.14
CA GLU A 720 17.63 6.86 -19.33
C GLU A 720 16.86 6.62 -18.02
N TRP A 721 15.54 6.79 -18.07
CA TRP A 721 14.67 6.69 -16.91
C TRP A 721 14.85 5.38 -16.14
N GLY A 722 14.91 4.24 -16.83
CA GLY A 722 15.10 2.92 -16.23
C GLY A 722 16.45 2.68 -15.56
N LYS A 723 17.45 3.59 -15.76
CA LYS A 723 18.73 3.56 -15.02
C LYS A 723 18.69 4.40 -13.73
N ILE A 724 17.73 5.30 -13.63
CA ILE A 724 17.57 6.21 -12.50
C ILE A 724 16.46 5.73 -11.58
N ARG A 725 15.39 5.19 -12.15
CA ARG A 725 14.26 4.62 -11.43
C ARG A 725 14.23 3.10 -11.56
N HIS A 726 14.27 2.45 -10.41
CA HIS A 726 14.34 1.00 -10.29
C HIS A 726 13.20 0.50 -9.41
N ALA A 727 12.73 -0.74 -9.64
CA ALA A 727 12.00 -1.47 -8.64
C ALA A 727 12.97 -2.25 -7.74
N ASN A 728 12.72 -2.24 -6.45
CA ASN A 728 13.48 -2.94 -5.43
C ASN A 728 12.53 -3.85 -4.65
N ILE A 729 12.57 -5.14 -4.93
CA ILE A 729 11.71 -6.13 -4.29
C ILE A 729 12.51 -6.80 -3.19
N ASN A 730 12.30 -6.35 -1.96
CA ASN A 730 13.10 -6.77 -0.83
C ASN A 730 12.63 -8.12 -0.26
N HIS A 731 13.60 -8.97 0.12
CA HIS A 731 13.31 -10.09 0.99
C HIS A 731 12.83 -9.60 2.37
N LEU A 732 11.92 -10.34 3.03
CA LEU A 732 11.30 -9.92 4.31
C LEU A 732 12.31 -9.64 5.44
N LEU A 733 13.51 -10.22 5.39
CA LEU A 733 14.62 -9.89 6.29
C LEU A 733 15.65 -8.95 5.66
N PHE A 734 15.33 -8.30 4.55
CA PHE A 734 16.23 -7.38 3.81
C PHE A 734 17.59 -8.01 3.44
N ILE A 735 17.62 -9.34 3.17
CA ILE A 735 18.82 -10.04 2.72
C ILE A 735 19.02 -9.76 1.23
N PRO A 736 20.06 -9.02 0.80
CA PRO A 736 20.21 -8.62 -0.60
C PRO A 736 20.32 -9.82 -1.57
N ALA A 737 21.02 -10.88 -1.17
CA ALA A 737 21.16 -12.09 -2.00
C ALA A 737 19.82 -12.82 -2.27
N LEU A 738 18.80 -12.60 -1.46
CA LEU A 738 17.46 -13.18 -1.59
C LEU A 738 16.43 -12.18 -2.14
N SER A 739 16.84 -10.93 -2.38
CA SER A 739 16.05 -9.83 -2.93
C SER A 739 16.21 -9.76 -4.46
N ALA A 740 15.36 -8.98 -5.14
CA ALA A 740 15.53 -8.59 -6.53
C ALA A 740 15.58 -7.06 -6.60
N LEU A 741 16.80 -6.54 -6.78
CA LEU A 741 17.09 -5.12 -6.63
C LEU A 741 17.55 -4.50 -7.95
N GLY A 742 17.36 -3.19 -8.10
CA GLY A 742 17.85 -2.44 -9.25
C GLY A 742 17.17 -2.80 -10.58
N LEU A 743 15.91 -3.23 -10.54
CA LEU A 743 15.18 -3.67 -11.72
C LEU A 743 14.67 -2.45 -12.51
N PRO A 744 15.06 -2.26 -13.78
CA PRO A 744 14.56 -1.15 -14.59
C PRO A 744 13.06 -1.32 -14.85
N VAL A 745 12.28 -0.30 -14.54
CA VAL A 745 10.82 -0.30 -14.76
C VAL A 745 10.40 0.98 -15.46
N GLN A 746 9.35 0.86 -16.28
CA GLN A 746 8.68 2.03 -16.82
C GLN A 746 7.66 2.61 -15.84
N GLY A 747 7.17 3.80 -16.12
CA GLY A 747 6.26 4.54 -15.27
C GLY A 747 6.98 5.42 -14.25
N GLY A 748 6.24 6.31 -13.64
CA GLY A 748 6.75 7.32 -12.72
C GLY A 748 5.66 7.89 -11.83
N PRO A 749 5.95 8.97 -11.10
CA PRO A 749 4.95 9.66 -10.31
C PRO A 749 3.76 10.11 -11.16
N GLY A 750 2.54 9.73 -10.76
CA GLY A 750 1.31 10.12 -11.45
C GLY A 750 1.03 9.39 -12.78
N THR A 751 1.75 8.30 -13.11
CA THR A 751 1.40 7.43 -14.26
C THR A 751 0.63 6.19 -13.79
N LEU A 752 -0.12 5.55 -14.70
CA LEU A 752 -0.88 4.32 -14.39
C LEU A 752 0.03 3.17 -13.98
N SER A 753 1.25 3.10 -14.53
CA SER A 753 2.30 2.20 -14.07
C SER A 753 3.22 2.96 -13.10
N PRO A 754 2.88 3.09 -11.80
CA PRO A 754 3.63 3.93 -10.90
C PRO A 754 4.95 3.27 -10.50
N SER A 755 5.97 4.10 -10.38
CA SER A 755 7.25 3.75 -9.77
C SER A 755 7.52 4.72 -8.63
N SER A 756 7.59 4.22 -7.40
CA SER A 756 7.91 5.06 -6.23
C SER A 756 9.38 5.49 -6.23
N GLY A 757 9.69 6.57 -5.54
CA GLY A 757 11.03 7.15 -5.51
C GLY A 757 12.14 6.20 -5.07
N ASN A 758 11.88 5.37 -4.05
CA ASN A 758 12.81 4.34 -3.56
C ASN A 758 12.65 2.97 -4.25
N GLY A 759 11.68 2.83 -5.18
CA GLY A 759 11.44 1.59 -5.93
C GLY A 759 10.82 0.45 -5.13
N THR A 760 10.43 0.66 -3.87
CA THR A 760 9.89 -0.41 -3.01
C THR A 760 8.38 -0.57 -3.11
N GLN A 761 7.69 0.28 -3.87
CA GLN A 761 6.25 0.24 -4.08
C GLN A 761 5.93 0.20 -5.58
N GLY A 762 4.84 -0.48 -5.93
CA GLY A 762 4.38 -0.64 -7.30
C GLY A 762 3.22 -1.62 -7.41
N ALA A 763 2.83 -2.00 -8.62
CA ALA A 763 1.76 -2.96 -8.87
C ALA A 763 2.11 -4.32 -8.23
N SER A 764 1.52 -4.60 -7.07
CA SER A 764 1.77 -5.83 -6.30
C SER A 764 1.00 -7.05 -6.84
N TRP A 765 -0.05 -6.81 -7.61
CA TRP A 765 -0.88 -7.74 -8.34
C TRP A 765 -1.42 -7.05 -9.58
N ARG A 766 -1.53 -7.74 -10.71
CA ARG A 766 -2.27 -7.29 -11.89
C ARG A 766 -3.23 -8.37 -12.33
N MET A 767 -4.47 -8.00 -12.56
CA MET A 767 -5.53 -8.91 -12.99
C MET A 767 -6.39 -8.25 -14.06
N VAL A 768 -6.76 -9.01 -15.09
CA VAL A 768 -7.82 -8.68 -16.06
C VAL A 768 -8.75 -9.86 -16.16
N VAL A 769 -10.06 -9.61 -16.06
CA VAL A 769 -11.11 -10.63 -16.14
C VAL A 769 -12.11 -10.24 -17.23
N GLU A 770 -12.45 -11.20 -18.06
CA GLU A 770 -13.55 -11.11 -19.04
C GLU A 770 -14.67 -12.05 -18.64
N LEU A 771 -15.84 -11.48 -18.34
CA LEU A 771 -17.02 -12.19 -17.87
C LEU A 771 -17.96 -12.50 -19.05
N GLY A 772 -17.56 -13.45 -19.89
CA GLY A 772 -18.34 -13.95 -21.01
C GLY A 772 -18.99 -15.33 -20.75
N PRO A 773 -19.56 -15.97 -21.78
CA PRO A 773 -20.04 -17.35 -21.69
C PRO A 773 -18.96 -18.32 -21.22
N THR A 774 -17.73 -18.09 -21.64
CA THR A 774 -16.52 -18.69 -21.09
C THR A 774 -15.77 -17.62 -20.32
N LEU A 775 -15.62 -17.82 -19.00
CA LEU A 775 -14.80 -16.96 -18.15
C LEU A 775 -13.35 -17.04 -18.60
N ARG A 776 -12.73 -15.87 -18.83
CA ARG A 776 -11.28 -15.76 -19.11
C ARG A 776 -10.66 -14.77 -18.16
N ALA A 777 -9.50 -15.11 -17.62
CA ALA A 777 -8.78 -14.20 -16.74
C ALA A 777 -7.27 -14.34 -16.95
N TRP A 778 -6.56 -13.26 -16.63
CA TRP A 778 -5.10 -13.15 -16.73
C TRP A 778 -4.56 -12.44 -15.51
N ALA A 779 -3.41 -12.90 -15.04
CA ALA A 779 -2.80 -12.32 -13.84
C ALA A 779 -1.28 -12.40 -13.87
N THR A 780 -0.64 -11.50 -13.09
CA THR A 780 0.78 -11.55 -12.77
C THR A 780 1.08 -10.76 -11.49
N TYR A 781 2.23 -11.05 -10.85
CA TYR A 781 2.70 -10.33 -9.67
C TYR A 781 4.23 -10.44 -9.52
N PRO A 782 4.90 -9.50 -8.81
CA PRO A 782 6.34 -9.55 -8.61
C PRO A 782 6.71 -10.61 -7.58
N GLY A 783 7.17 -11.75 -8.04
CA GLY A 783 7.54 -12.89 -7.19
C GLY A 783 7.13 -14.22 -7.78
N GLY A 784 6.63 -15.10 -6.94
CA GLY A 784 6.11 -16.43 -7.28
C GLY A 784 5.38 -17.03 -6.08
N GLN A 785 4.85 -18.24 -6.22
CA GLN A 785 4.05 -18.89 -5.16
C GLN A 785 4.89 -19.36 -3.96
N SER A 786 6.16 -19.72 -4.15
CA SER A 786 7.00 -20.26 -3.09
C SER A 786 7.65 -19.17 -2.24
N GLY A 787 7.69 -19.37 -0.92
CA GLY A 787 8.51 -18.59 0.01
C GLY A 787 9.96 -19.10 0.13
N ASN A 788 10.29 -20.24 -0.49
CA ASN A 788 11.65 -20.79 -0.47
C ASN A 788 12.52 -20.13 -1.55
N PRO A 789 13.57 -19.36 -1.18
CA PRO A 789 14.43 -18.67 -2.15
C PRO A 789 15.15 -19.57 -3.16
N ALA A 790 15.33 -20.87 -2.87
CA ALA A 790 15.94 -21.83 -3.80
C ALA A 790 14.93 -22.49 -4.75
N SER A 791 13.62 -22.26 -4.55
CA SER A 791 12.59 -22.79 -5.44
C SER A 791 12.57 -22.02 -6.76
N ALA A 792 12.37 -22.74 -7.87
CA ALA A 792 12.09 -22.14 -9.17
C ALA A 792 10.83 -21.27 -9.14
N ARG A 793 9.95 -21.45 -8.14
CA ARG A 793 8.68 -20.72 -7.96
C ARG A 793 8.79 -19.55 -6.97
N TYR A 794 10.00 -19.11 -6.65
CA TYR A 794 10.21 -17.97 -5.75
C TYR A 794 10.01 -16.61 -6.43
N ARG A 795 10.44 -16.48 -7.69
CA ARG A 795 10.39 -15.25 -8.48
C ARG A 795 10.19 -15.49 -9.98
N ASP A 796 9.53 -16.56 -10.32
CA ASP A 796 9.31 -16.98 -11.72
C ASP A 796 8.36 -16.07 -12.50
N ARG A 797 7.52 -15.26 -11.82
CA ARG A 797 6.63 -14.27 -12.44
C ARG A 797 7.29 -12.92 -12.69
N LEU A 798 8.49 -12.71 -12.16
CA LEU A 798 9.17 -11.43 -12.24
C LEU A 798 9.44 -10.96 -13.67
N PRO A 799 9.86 -11.82 -14.63
CA PRO A 799 10.04 -11.40 -16.03
C PRO A 799 8.74 -10.87 -16.68
N GLN A 800 7.62 -11.55 -16.48
CA GLN A 800 6.31 -11.14 -16.98
C GLN A 800 5.84 -9.82 -16.35
N TRP A 801 6.01 -9.70 -15.02
CA TRP A 801 5.67 -8.48 -14.30
C TRP A 801 6.46 -7.27 -14.82
N LEU A 802 7.77 -7.41 -15.05
CA LEU A 802 8.63 -6.35 -15.61
C LEU A 802 8.24 -6.00 -17.04
N ALA A 803 7.90 -7.01 -17.87
CA ALA A 803 7.45 -6.81 -19.23
C ALA A 803 6.02 -6.25 -19.33
N GLY A 804 5.28 -6.16 -18.20
CA GLY A 804 3.88 -5.74 -18.22
C GLY A 804 2.92 -6.76 -18.87
N THR A 805 3.34 -8.02 -18.98
CA THR A 805 2.52 -9.11 -19.56
C THR A 805 1.81 -9.88 -18.44
N LEU A 806 0.59 -10.35 -18.73
CA LEU A 806 -0.21 -11.20 -17.85
C LEU A 806 -0.35 -12.59 -18.46
N GLU A 807 -0.33 -13.62 -17.61
CA GLU A 807 -0.51 -15.00 -18.01
C GLU A 807 -1.97 -15.40 -17.83
N ALA A 808 -2.49 -16.22 -18.74
CA ALA A 808 -3.81 -16.81 -18.60
C ALA A 808 -3.86 -17.71 -17.34
N VAL A 809 -4.94 -17.61 -16.58
CA VAL A 809 -5.16 -18.44 -15.39
C VAL A 809 -6.05 -19.63 -15.70
N HIS A 810 -5.80 -20.75 -15.04
CA HIS A 810 -6.64 -21.94 -15.13
C HIS A 810 -7.75 -21.88 -14.09
N VAL A 811 -8.97 -22.22 -14.47
CA VAL A 811 -10.15 -22.21 -13.57
C VAL A 811 -10.88 -23.54 -13.69
N PRO A 812 -10.30 -24.67 -13.25
CA PRO A 812 -10.91 -25.99 -13.35
C PRO A 812 -12.04 -26.17 -12.35
N MET A 813 -13.14 -26.81 -12.75
CA MET A 813 -14.25 -27.21 -11.87
C MET A 813 -13.95 -28.51 -11.13
N ARG A 814 -13.10 -29.34 -11.69
CA ARG A 814 -12.69 -30.67 -11.20
C ARG A 814 -11.22 -30.87 -11.44
N PRO A 815 -10.54 -31.71 -10.64
CA PRO A 815 -9.15 -32.08 -10.90
C PRO A 815 -8.88 -32.52 -12.34
N SER A 816 -9.81 -33.26 -12.94
CA SER A 816 -9.69 -33.77 -14.32
C SER A 816 -9.68 -32.72 -15.42
N ASP A 817 -10.18 -31.50 -15.13
CA ASP A 817 -10.31 -30.44 -16.14
C ASP A 817 -8.95 -29.81 -16.48
N LEU A 818 -7.91 -30.00 -15.64
CA LEU A 818 -6.54 -29.66 -15.96
C LEU A 818 -5.88 -30.79 -16.77
N ALA A 819 -5.30 -30.46 -17.92
CA ALA A 819 -4.50 -31.41 -18.70
C ALA A 819 -3.23 -31.83 -17.91
N ALA A 820 -2.66 -33.00 -18.19
CA ALA A 820 -1.46 -33.47 -17.52
C ALA A 820 -0.27 -32.47 -17.63
N SER A 821 -0.15 -31.81 -18.79
CA SER A 821 0.87 -30.76 -19.02
C SER A 821 0.65 -29.47 -18.22
N GLN A 822 -0.57 -29.24 -17.74
CA GLN A 822 -0.95 -28.09 -16.93
C GLN A 822 -0.86 -28.37 -15.42
N ARG A 823 -0.44 -29.59 -15.01
CA ARG A 823 -0.30 -29.97 -13.61
C ARG A 823 1.16 -30.07 -13.23
N SER A 824 1.57 -29.39 -12.17
CA SER A 824 2.92 -29.49 -11.63
C SER A 824 3.01 -30.47 -10.46
N ALA A 825 1.95 -30.56 -9.63
CA ALA A 825 1.90 -31.44 -8.48
C ALA A 825 0.46 -31.72 -8.03
N THR A 826 0.29 -32.79 -7.23
CA THR A 826 -0.96 -33.10 -6.53
C THR A 826 -0.69 -33.42 -5.06
N LEU A 827 -1.45 -32.82 -4.16
CA LEU A 827 -1.44 -33.07 -2.72
C LEU A 827 -2.80 -33.60 -2.29
N VAL A 828 -2.85 -34.75 -1.67
CA VAL A 828 -4.07 -35.34 -1.10
C VAL A 828 -4.04 -35.18 0.42
N LEU A 829 -4.97 -34.40 0.97
CA LEU A 829 -5.14 -34.18 2.40
C LEU A 829 -6.24 -35.08 2.93
N ARG A 830 -5.92 -35.91 3.92
CA ARG A 830 -6.84 -36.94 4.48
C ARG A 830 -7.23 -36.58 5.91
N PRO A 831 -8.44 -36.96 6.36
CA PRO A 831 -8.81 -36.92 7.77
C PRO A 831 -7.82 -37.73 8.62
N VAL A 832 -7.58 -37.28 9.85
CA VAL A 832 -6.98 -38.11 10.90
C VAL A 832 -8.13 -38.91 11.51
N ARG A 833 -8.05 -40.22 11.37
CA ARG A 833 -9.02 -41.14 11.98
C ARG A 833 -8.75 -41.34 13.49
#